data_0ddf72f232ef5907d84fe81bd7869bf7
#
_entry.id   0ddf72f232ef5907d84fe81bd7869bf7
#
_cell.length_a   1.000
_cell.length_b   1.000
_cell.length_c   1.000
_cell.angle_alpha   90.00
_cell.angle_beta   90.00
_cell.angle_gamma   90.00
#
_symmetry.space_group_name_H-M   'P 1'
#
loop_
_entity.id
_entity.type
_entity.pdbx_description
1 polymer ?
#
loop_
_entity_poly.entity_id
_entity_poly.type
_entity_poly.pdbx_seq_one_letter_code
_entity_poly.pdbx_strand_id
1 'polypeptide(L)'
;MKKILLIVAYSLIVLYVSAQSTLPERYVPYIVDAIYTSDDHVRTSGKGESLTYRMKTDTVPQLLVVQYSGENKPGKGENFLFNISVNGTLLYTEGLNRNRHGLFEVVYPIPAEALKNGNSALVRFEAYDQSASIGEIYAVAIVRQKLKTGLFADKQNWQGLTNDWTCASDDTFIYTEPDGPQHPYTDNSVIDLMSYYGLELNLKLSGTNDIPVEILVSSNALKFGEPEKIDNPFDTRKIRLTLQNQKNGAGRLFIPFSVFDTPKASQSTIRRIKSIAVRLFGKHGGKVKLLSTRLIEGNSVKVVADSYSKSGEAGETVVYPVWITNCESKSQTVSFSIPKYGWEAFPVTVEPAQIELAPGEKRKVELQVVVPPGIPAGGREKQVLQILPSANPAAVQTSTFTTLRSMPHPFTIHTTEGWEEVRAKAEKYDWAMERKKRYVQDAERWGVPSRPPYAANSDGIPYLCATTHEYGLMNNAIAWQLTRRTEFAHKVKQFLLMISDYQTGFPLTRKASNQASVQEGHFFQHLAQAYDLIMDANIMNKQEKAQIEYTFRLYIDQYLRYKSTGGANWAVSQLTGVFFCALAIQDFNLVDEVLYAPSCLMDKFRTYTMPDGWWYECTVSYNLWVASEYIQIGLALNPFGYSLLTEKFPVDYNLTPEYEKVAAAGSGGLQEVRRRCA
;
A
#
# COMPACT_ATOMS: atom_id res chain seq x y z
N MET A 1 -37.87 44.73 -10.27
CA MET A 1 -36.58 44.51 -9.57
C MET A 1 -36.71 44.20 -8.08
N LYS A 2 -37.55 44.85 -7.27
CA LYS A 2 -37.72 44.51 -5.84
C LYS A 2 -38.31 43.12 -5.53
N LYS A 3 -39.17 42.57 -6.39
CA LYS A 3 -39.74 41.21 -6.19
C LYS A 3 -38.78 40.07 -6.56
N ILE A 4 -37.82 40.31 -7.46
CA ILE A 4 -36.82 39.32 -7.84
C ILE A 4 -35.69 39.24 -6.74
N LEU A 5 -35.36 40.37 -6.12
CA LEU A 5 -34.42 40.39 -5.00
C LEU A 5 -34.98 39.68 -3.75
N LEU A 6 -36.30 39.70 -3.53
CA LEU A 6 -36.93 39.00 -2.41
C LEU A 6 -36.96 37.49 -2.62
N ILE A 7 -37.12 37.01 -3.85
CA ILE A 7 -37.10 35.58 -4.16
C ILE A 7 -35.71 35.00 -4.06
N VAL A 8 -34.65 35.72 -4.47
CA VAL A 8 -33.25 35.31 -4.33
C VAL A 8 -32.82 35.36 -2.85
N ALA A 9 -33.28 36.37 -2.09
CA ALA A 9 -33.04 36.42 -0.64
C ALA A 9 -33.80 35.32 0.12
N TYR A 10 -35.00 34.96 -0.30
CA TYR A 10 -35.75 33.84 0.28
C TYR A 10 -35.16 32.49 -0.06
N SER A 11 -34.66 32.31 -1.29
CA SER A 11 -33.91 31.08 -1.68
C SER A 11 -32.60 30.94 -0.95
N LEU A 12 -31.90 32.04 -0.65
CA LEU A 12 -30.69 32.04 0.17
C LEU A 12 -30.99 31.88 1.68
N ILE A 13 -32.15 32.31 2.17
CA ILE A 13 -32.56 32.13 3.57
C ILE A 13 -33.12 30.73 3.80
N VAL A 14 -33.77 30.11 2.82
CA VAL A 14 -34.26 28.73 2.92
C VAL A 14 -33.10 27.73 2.90
N LEU A 15 -31.98 28.07 2.28
CA LEU A 15 -30.74 27.30 2.41
C LEU A 15 -30.02 27.49 3.76
N TYR A 16 -30.49 28.40 4.60
CA TYR A 16 -29.96 28.66 5.94
C TYR A 16 -30.88 28.26 7.10
N VAL A 17 -32.08 27.77 6.79
CA VAL A 17 -32.96 27.19 7.82
C VAL A 17 -32.43 25.82 8.15
N SER A 18 -31.55 25.82 9.13
CA SER A 18 -31.29 24.73 10.06
C SER A 18 -31.93 23.39 9.67
N ALA A 19 -31.25 22.61 8.95
CA ALA A 19 -31.27 21.21 9.20
C ALA A 19 -30.68 20.98 10.61
N GLN A 20 -31.39 21.34 11.65
CA GLN A 20 -31.32 20.64 12.94
C GLN A 20 -31.90 19.25 12.66
N SER A 21 -31.15 18.62 12.10
CA SER A 21 -30.96 17.32 11.66
C SER A 21 -31.53 16.24 12.52
N THR A 22 -32.06 15.36 11.88
CA THR A 22 -32.31 13.99 12.27
C THR A 22 -31.06 13.10 12.13
N LEU A 23 -29.84 13.62 12.43
CA LEU A 23 -28.76 12.69 12.68
C LEU A 23 -29.21 11.72 13.77
N PRO A 24 -29.10 10.41 13.57
CA PRO A 24 -29.48 9.44 14.58
C PRO A 24 -28.87 9.84 15.91
N GLU A 25 -29.63 9.72 16.99
CA GLU A 25 -29.26 10.07 18.37
C GLU A 25 -27.86 9.57 18.78
N ARG A 26 -27.42 8.51 18.15
CA ARG A 26 -26.11 7.89 18.26
C ARG A 26 -24.91 8.78 17.84
N TYR A 27 -25.13 9.83 17.00
CA TYR A 27 -24.08 10.78 16.59
C TYR A 27 -23.97 11.98 17.54
N VAL A 28 -25.02 12.27 18.27
CA VAL A 28 -25.12 13.47 19.12
C VAL A 28 -23.93 13.67 20.08
N PRO A 29 -23.36 12.65 20.73
CA PRO A 29 -22.24 12.83 21.63
C PRO A 29 -20.92 13.22 20.96
N TYR A 30 -20.82 13.06 19.63
CA TYR A 30 -19.56 13.18 18.87
C TYR A 30 -19.57 14.34 17.87
N ILE A 31 -20.72 14.99 17.69
CA ILE A 31 -20.86 16.05 16.69
C ILE A 31 -20.44 17.39 17.26
N VAL A 32 -19.58 18.05 16.50
CA VAL A 32 -19.20 19.44 16.69
C VAL A 32 -19.82 20.26 15.57
N ASP A 33 -21.15 20.35 15.50
CA ASP A 33 -21.93 21.04 14.46
C ASP A 33 -21.61 20.61 13.02
N ALA A 34 -22.36 19.72 12.48
CA ALA A 34 -22.35 19.38 11.06
C ALA A 34 -23.46 20.15 10.32
N ILE A 35 -23.10 20.85 9.25
CA ILE A 35 -24.09 21.32 8.29
C ILE A 35 -24.23 20.19 7.27
N TYR A 36 -25.40 19.57 7.23
CA TYR A 36 -25.75 18.61 6.18
C TYR A 36 -27.17 18.90 5.70
N THR A 37 -27.50 18.42 4.53
CA THR A 37 -28.87 18.51 4.02
C THR A 37 -29.73 17.45 4.65
N SER A 38 -30.88 17.84 5.19
CA SER A 38 -31.80 16.99 5.95
C SER A 38 -32.73 16.16 5.07
N ASP A 39 -32.69 16.35 3.78
CA ASP A 39 -33.55 15.62 2.87
C ASP A 39 -32.90 14.29 2.52
N ASP A 40 -33.62 13.28 2.73
CA ASP A 40 -33.36 11.87 2.72
C ASP A 40 -32.15 11.38 1.91
N HIS A 41 -31.73 12.08 0.88
CA HIS A 41 -30.49 11.84 0.14
C HIS A 41 -30.07 13.04 -0.69
N VAL A 42 -28.78 13.25 -0.81
CA VAL A 42 -28.18 14.19 -1.74
C VAL A 42 -27.58 13.42 -2.89
N ARG A 43 -28.06 13.70 -4.09
CA ARG A 43 -27.53 13.09 -5.30
C ARG A 43 -26.94 14.18 -6.18
N THR A 44 -25.69 14.01 -6.59
CA THR A 44 -25.20 14.74 -7.74
C THR A 44 -25.71 14.05 -9.00
N SER A 45 -26.44 14.76 -9.82
CA SER A 45 -27.08 14.21 -11.02
C SER A 45 -26.18 14.25 -12.25
N GLY A 46 -25.04 14.92 -12.19
CA GLY A 46 -24.14 15.15 -13.30
C GLY A 46 -22.82 14.41 -13.20
N LYS A 47 -22.31 14.00 -14.36
CA LYS A 47 -20.94 13.53 -14.49
C LYS A 47 -19.97 14.69 -14.32
N GLY A 48 -18.89 14.47 -13.57
CA GLY A 48 -17.89 15.50 -13.33
C GLY A 48 -18.27 16.56 -12.30
N GLU A 49 -19.40 16.39 -11.60
CA GLU A 49 -19.85 17.35 -10.58
C GLU A 49 -19.15 17.18 -9.22
N SER A 50 -19.31 18.20 -8.38
CA SER A 50 -18.82 18.17 -6.99
C SER A 50 -19.89 18.63 -6.01
N LEU A 51 -19.81 18.09 -4.79
CA LEU A 51 -20.64 18.46 -3.66
C LEU A 51 -19.76 18.95 -2.53
N THR A 52 -20.06 20.09 -1.92
CA THR A 52 -19.25 20.69 -0.87
C THR A 52 -20.09 21.01 0.36
N TYR A 53 -19.61 20.57 1.51
CA TYR A 53 -20.19 20.87 2.82
C TYR A 53 -19.22 21.79 3.61
N ARG A 54 -19.75 22.84 4.20
CA ARG A 54 -19.02 23.64 5.18
C ARG A 54 -19.42 23.16 6.56
N MET A 55 -18.44 22.71 7.33
CA MET A 55 -18.64 22.07 8.62
C MET A 55 -17.79 22.74 9.70
N LYS A 56 -18.27 22.76 10.93
CA LYS A 56 -17.46 23.22 12.06
C LYS A 56 -16.50 22.13 12.50
N THR A 57 -15.31 22.53 12.89
CA THR A 57 -14.26 21.65 13.38
C THR A 57 -13.56 22.26 14.58
N ASP A 58 -12.72 21.48 15.22
CA ASP A 58 -11.72 21.95 16.18
C ASP A 58 -10.34 21.36 15.84
N THR A 59 -9.36 21.60 16.68
CA THR A 59 -7.97 21.18 16.46
C THR A 59 -7.66 19.77 16.96
N VAL A 60 -8.62 19.09 17.57
CA VAL A 60 -8.42 17.70 18.03
C VAL A 60 -8.60 16.72 16.88
N PRO A 61 -8.06 15.51 16.98
CA PRO A 61 -8.29 14.47 15.99
C PRO A 61 -9.78 14.22 15.75
N GLN A 62 -10.16 14.20 14.49
CA GLN A 62 -11.55 14.09 14.07
C GLN A 62 -11.72 13.03 12.96
N LEU A 63 -12.93 12.54 12.85
CA LEU A 63 -13.34 11.59 11.84
C LEU A 63 -14.44 12.22 10.98
N LEU A 64 -14.36 12.03 9.68
CA LEU A 64 -15.46 12.30 8.76
C LEU A 64 -16.29 11.02 8.65
N VAL A 65 -17.55 11.07 9.02
CA VAL A 65 -18.52 9.99 8.88
C VAL A 65 -19.46 10.33 7.75
N VAL A 66 -19.56 9.44 6.77
CA VAL A 66 -20.45 9.62 5.60
C VAL A 66 -21.37 8.43 5.52
N GLN A 67 -22.68 8.71 5.41
CA GLN A 67 -23.69 7.71 5.17
C GLN A 67 -24.07 7.69 3.69
N TYR A 68 -23.92 6.54 3.06
CA TYR A 68 -24.19 6.30 1.64
C TYR A 68 -25.37 5.36 1.46
N SER A 69 -25.98 5.40 0.26
CA SER A 69 -26.90 4.36 -0.18
C SER A 69 -26.19 3.30 -1.02
N GLY A 70 -26.43 2.03 -0.70
CA GLY A 70 -25.98 0.89 -1.50
C GLY A 70 -27.01 0.44 -2.55
N GLU A 71 -28.20 1.05 -2.60
CA GLU A 71 -29.27 0.59 -3.47
C GLU A 71 -29.22 1.20 -4.88
N ASN A 72 -28.62 2.37 -5.01
CA ASN A 72 -28.45 3.00 -6.30
C ASN A 72 -27.32 2.37 -7.10
N LYS A 73 -27.65 1.95 -8.29
CA LYS A 73 -26.71 1.44 -9.28
C LYS A 73 -26.39 2.55 -10.27
N PRO A 74 -25.11 2.78 -10.58
CA PRO A 74 -24.77 3.69 -11.67
C PRO A 74 -25.41 3.19 -12.97
N GLY A 75 -25.82 4.11 -13.82
CA GLY A 75 -26.32 3.80 -15.15
C GLY A 75 -25.29 3.02 -15.99
N LYS A 76 -25.72 2.46 -17.10
CA LYS A 76 -24.81 1.77 -18.03
C LYS A 76 -23.72 2.74 -18.51
N GLY A 77 -22.46 2.43 -18.20
CA GLY A 77 -21.31 3.29 -18.52
C GLY A 77 -21.05 4.42 -17.52
N GLU A 78 -21.70 4.39 -16.36
CA GLU A 78 -21.43 5.29 -15.24
C GLU A 78 -20.75 4.53 -14.10
N ASN A 79 -19.94 5.23 -13.32
CA ASN A 79 -19.36 4.68 -12.09
C ASN A 79 -19.50 5.70 -10.96
N PHE A 80 -19.61 5.22 -9.73
CA PHE A 80 -19.55 6.05 -8.54
C PHE A 80 -18.12 6.08 -8.02
N LEU A 81 -17.29 6.88 -8.69
CA LEU A 81 -15.89 7.08 -8.30
C LEU A 81 -15.69 8.58 -8.03
N PHE A 82 -15.26 8.91 -6.81
CA PHE A 82 -15.11 10.30 -6.41
C PHE A 82 -14.04 10.48 -5.34
N ASN A 83 -13.46 11.66 -5.36
CA ASN A 83 -12.48 12.09 -4.35
C ASN A 83 -13.20 12.72 -3.18
N ILE A 84 -12.69 12.47 -1.97
CA ILE A 84 -13.14 13.10 -0.74
C ILE A 84 -11.97 13.92 -0.20
N SER A 85 -12.16 15.22 -0.04
CA SER A 85 -11.14 16.11 0.49
C SER A 85 -11.69 16.98 1.63
N VAL A 86 -10.79 17.37 2.53
CA VAL A 86 -11.07 18.33 3.60
C VAL A 86 -10.07 19.47 3.48
N ASN A 87 -10.57 20.69 3.32
CA ASN A 87 -9.76 21.89 3.11
C ASN A 87 -8.70 21.73 1.99
N GLY A 88 -9.05 21.01 0.94
CA GLY A 88 -8.14 20.70 -0.18
C GLY A 88 -7.17 19.55 0.06
N THR A 89 -7.12 18.99 1.26
CA THR A 89 -6.35 17.76 1.53
C THR A 89 -7.17 16.54 1.14
N LEU A 90 -6.69 15.76 0.19
CA LEU A 90 -7.33 14.52 -0.23
C LEU A 90 -7.27 13.48 0.91
N LEU A 91 -8.44 13.07 1.39
CA LEU A 91 -8.55 12.00 2.38
C LEU A 91 -8.58 10.63 1.71
N TYR A 92 -9.44 10.50 0.71
CA TYR A 92 -9.72 9.21 0.09
C TYR A 92 -10.31 9.37 -1.30
N THR A 93 -10.10 8.37 -2.15
CA THR A 93 -10.87 8.21 -3.38
C THR A 93 -11.84 7.04 -3.17
N GLU A 94 -13.14 7.35 -3.09
CA GLU A 94 -14.18 6.36 -2.83
C GLU A 94 -14.76 5.83 -4.13
N GLY A 95 -15.07 4.52 -4.12
CA GLY A 95 -15.89 3.89 -5.15
C GLY A 95 -16.92 3.05 -4.45
N LEU A 96 -18.18 3.42 -4.53
CA LEU A 96 -19.24 2.73 -3.79
C LEU A 96 -19.45 1.33 -4.34
N ASN A 97 -19.30 0.35 -3.45
CA ASN A 97 -19.45 -1.06 -3.80
C ASN A 97 -20.94 -1.41 -3.88
N ARG A 98 -21.36 -2.01 -5.00
CA ARG A 98 -22.74 -2.42 -5.29
C ARG A 98 -23.27 -3.59 -4.44
N ASN A 99 -22.39 -4.27 -3.72
CA ASN A 99 -22.75 -5.42 -2.90
C ASN A 99 -23.27 -5.05 -1.50
N ARG A 100 -23.44 -3.76 -1.22
CA ARG A 100 -24.06 -3.29 0.03
C ARG A 100 -25.50 -2.91 -0.23
N HIS A 101 -26.40 -3.45 0.58
CA HIS A 101 -27.83 -3.12 0.55
C HIS A 101 -28.15 -2.11 1.65
N GLY A 102 -29.10 -1.21 1.36
CA GLY A 102 -29.55 -0.19 2.30
C GLY A 102 -28.51 0.92 2.57
N LEU A 103 -28.76 1.65 3.62
CA LEU A 103 -27.86 2.70 4.08
C LEU A 103 -26.66 2.11 4.82
N PHE A 104 -25.47 2.60 4.53
CA PHE A 104 -24.27 2.21 5.22
C PHE A 104 -23.33 3.39 5.47
N GLU A 105 -22.48 3.28 6.46
CA GLU A 105 -21.57 4.32 6.89
C GLU A 105 -20.13 3.96 6.61
N VAL A 106 -19.37 4.98 6.19
CA VAL A 106 -17.92 4.91 6.03
C VAL A 106 -17.29 6.02 6.86
N VAL A 107 -16.22 5.68 7.56
CA VAL A 107 -15.49 6.61 8.42
C VAL A 107 -14.13 6.88 7.81
N TYR A 108 -13.79 8.16 7.65
CA TYR A 108 -12.51 8.63 7.12
C TYR A 108 -11.79 9.44 8.19
N PRO A 109 -10.57 9.07 8.61
CA PRO A 109 -9.78 9.91 9.48
C PRO A 109 -9.44 11.24 8.80
N ILE A 110 -9.59 12.32 9.55
CA ILE A 110 -9.17 13.64 9.09
C ILE A 110 -7.78 13.91 9.66
N PRO A 111 -6.74 14.01 8.84
CA PRO A 111 -5.41 14.31 9.32
C PRO A 111 -5.34 15.74 9.87
N ALA A 112 -4.52 15.94 10.89
CA ALA A 112 -4.43 17.24 11.58
C ALA A 112 -4.09 18.39 10.63
N GLU A 113 -3.27 18.13 9.62
CA GLU A 113 -2.92 19.13 8.61
C GLU A 113 -4.11 19.61 7.77
N ALA A 114 -5.17 18.83 7.67
CA ALA A 114 -6.40 19.23 6.98
C ALA A 114 -7.27 20.17 7.81
N LEU A 115 -7.04 20.25 9.13
CA LEU A 115 -7.83 21.02 10.09
C LEU A 115 -7.17 22.34 10.53
N LYS A 116 -6.12 22.79 9.85
CA LYS A 116 -5.31 23.96 10.23
C LYS A 116 -6.09 25.25 10.48
N ASN A 117 -7.21 25.44 9.85
CA ASN A 117 -7.99 26.68 9.94
C ASN A 117 -8.95 26.72 11.14
N GLY A 118 -8.80 25.80 12.07
CA GLY A 118 -9.29 25.82 13.45
C GLY A 118 -10.79 25.58 13.62
N ASN A 119 -11.66 26.37 13.04
CA ASN A 119 -13.08 26.37 13.40
C ASN A 119 -14.03 25.94 12.28
N SER A 120 -13.54 25.72 11.07
CA SER A 120 -14.35 25.27 9.95
C SER A 120 -13.56 24.45 8.96
N ALA A 121 -14.22 23.47 8.33
CA ALA A 121 -13.69 22.65 7.26
C ALA A 121 -14.63 22.70 6.05
N LEU A 122 -14.05 22.68 4.87
CA LEU A 122 -14.74 22.41 3.62
C LEU A 122 -14.52 20.92 3.26
N VAL A 123 -15.57 20.15 3.41
CA VAL A 123 -15.60 18.74 2.97
C VAL A 123 -16.11 18.72 1.54
N ARG A 124 -15.30 18.27 0.60
CA ARG A 124 -15.64 18.22 -0.81
C ARG A 124 -15.61 16.79 -1.31
N PHE A 125 -16.71 16.40 -1.94
CA PHE A 125 -16.84 15.20 -2.75
C PHE A 125 -16.77 15.66 -4.21
N GLU A 126 -15.91 15.11 -5.00
CA GLU A 126 -15.67 15.51 -6.38
C GLU A 126 -15.61 14.28 -7.27
N ALA A 127 -16.46 14.23 -8.28
CA ALA A 127 -16.40 13.16 -9.26
C ALA A 127 -14.96 13.03 -9.79
N TYR A 128 -14.48 11.80 -9.91
CA TYR A 128 -13.09 11.52 -10.25
C TYR A 128 -12.71 12.07 -11.62
N ASP A 129 -13.64 11.96 -12.58
CA ASP A 129 -13.53 12.49 -13.93
C ASP A 129 -14.93 12.80 -14.52
N GLN A 130 -14.95 13.19 -15.78
CA GLN A 130 -16.19 13.54 -16.51
C GLN A 130 -17.10 12.32 -16.80
N SER A 131 -16.64 11.10 -16.57
CA SER A 131 -17.44 9.88 -16.75
C SER A 131 -18.01 9.36 -15.43
N ALA A 132 -17.46 9.83 -14.32
CA ALA A 132 -17.81 9.41 -12.97
C ALA A 132 -18.82 10.35 -12.33
N SER A 133 -19.57 9.84 -11.37
CA SER A 133 -20.50 10.62 -10.54
C SER A 133 -20.28 10.28 -9.06
N ILE A 134 -20.83 11.14 -8.20
CA ILE A 134 -20.86 10.88 -6.76
C ILE A 134 -22.10 10.03 -6.48
N GLY A 135 -21.93 8.95 -5.72
CA GLY A 135 -23.06 8.15 -5.25
C GLY A 135 -23.94 8.91 -4.27
N GLU A 136 -25.07 8.34 -3.92
CA GLU A 136 -25.99 8.97 -2.98
C GLU A 136 -25.38 9.13 -1.60
N ILE A 137 -25.29 10.37 -1.14
CA ILE A 137 -24.85 10.75 0.19
C ILE A 137 -26.09 11.15 1.00
N TYR A 138 -26.36 10.43 2.07
CA TYR A 138 -27.50 10.67 2.96
C TYR A 138 -27.14 11.59 4.12
N ALA A 139 -25.97 11.40 4.69
CA ALA A 139 -25.51 12.24 5.79
C ALA A 139 -23.99 12.40 5.77
N VAL A 140 -23.51 13.54 6.23
CA VAL A 140 -22.10 13.84 6.43
C VAL A 140 -21.94 14.44 7.82
N ALA A 141 -21.02 13.90 8.62
CA ALA A 141 -20.71 14.40 9.96
C ALA A 141 -19.22 14.45 10.20
N ILE A 142 -18.73 15.49 10.90
CA ILE A 142 -17.41 15.48 11.51
C ILE A 142 -17.60 15.18 12.99
N VAL A 143 -16.92 14.14 13.48
CA VAL A 143 -17.04 13.68 14.87
C VAL A 143 -15.67 13.70 15.53
N ARG A 144 -15.61 14.02 16.82
CA ARG A 144 -14.38 13.91 17.59
C ARG A 144 -13.97 12.46 17.75
N GLN A 145 -12.71 12.17 17.49
CA GLN A 145 -12.16 10.87 17.80
C GLN A 145 -11.90 10.78 19.30
N LYS A 146 -12.63 9.89 19.98
CA LYS A 146 -12.37 9.60 21.40
C LYS A 146 -11.36 8.47 21.49
N LEU A 147 -10.16 8.80 21.92
CA LEU A 147 -9.13 7.80 22.18
C LEU A 147 -9.46 7.01 23.43
N LYS A 148 -9.24 5.72 23.39
CA LYS A 148 -9.30 4.86 24.57
C LYS A 148 -8.09 5.15 25.46
N THR A 149 -8.34 5.29 26.77
CA THR A 149 -7.29 5.38 27.77
C THR A 149 -7.05 4.02 28.44
N GLY A 150 -5.85 3.82 28.97
CA GLY A 150 -5.52 2.60 29.70
C GLY A 150 -5.32 1.33 28.88
N LEU A 151 -5.29 1.44 27.53
CA LEU A 151 -4.96 0.31 26.66
C LEU A 151 -3.61 -0.31 27.05
N PHE A 152 -3.55 -1.62 27.03
CA PHE A 152 -2.38 -2.43 27.36
C PHE A 152 -1.89 -2.37 28.82
N ALA A 153 -2.44 -1.50 29.64
CA ALA A 153 -1.98 -1.32 31.02
C ALA A 153 -2.51 -2.37 32.01
N ASP A 154 -3.68 -2.94 31.71
CA ASP A 154 -4.32 -3.92 32.60
C ASP A 154 -3.71 -5.31 32.42
N LYS A 155 -3.19 -5.85 33.51
CA LYS A 155 -2.58 -7.18 33.58
C LYS A 155 -3.53 -8.31 33.19
N GLN A 156 -4.80 -8.18 33.54
CA GLN A 156 -5.80 -9.23 33.32
C GLN A 156 -6.08 -9.47 31.84
N ASN A 157 -5.80 -8.50 31.01
CA ASN A 157 -5.99 -8.56 29.57
C ASN A 157 -4.83 -9.23 28.83
N TRP A 158 -3.73 -9.56 29.53
CA TRP A 158 -2.58 -10.26 29.00
C TRP A 158 -2.61 -11.75 29.34
N GLN A 159 -2.73 -12.60 28.33
CA GLN A 159 -2.65 -14.05 28.44
C GLN A 159 -1.22 -14.53 28.18
N GLY A 160 -0.85 -15.69 28.72
CA GLY A 160 0.50 -16.25 28.56
C GLY A 160 1.54 -15.64 29.49
N LEU A 161 1.15 -14.73 30.38
CA LEU A 161 1.99 -14.17 31.43
C LEU A 161 1.52 -14.67 32.79
N THR A 162 2.49 -14.94 33.67
CA THR A 162 2.22 -15.29 35.09
C THR A 162 1.85 -14.03 35.90
N ASN A 163 1.46 -14.20 37.16
CA ASN A 163 1.06 -13.09 38.03
C ASN A 163 2.16 -12.03 38.22
N ASP A 164 3.44 -12.40 38.07
CA ASP A 164 4.59 -11.49 38.11
C ASP A 164 4.99 -10.99 36.71
N TRP A 165 4.17 -11.20 35.69
CA TRP A 165 4.37 -10.82 34.30
C TRP A 165 5.52 -11.54 33.58
N THR A 166 5.85 -12.73 33.99
CA THR A 166 6.81 -13.58 33.31
C THR A 166 6.08 -14.45 32.28
N CYS A 167 6.66 -14.57 31.07
CA CYS A 167 6.13 -15.44 30.02
C CYS A 167 6.14 -16.90 30.48
N ALA A 168 5.01 -17.60 30.29
CA ALA A 168 4.78 -18.90 30.92
C ALA A 168 5.60 -20.02 30.28
N SER A 169 5.38 -20.42 29.04
CA SER A 169 6.06 -21.58 28.45
C SER A 169 6.50 -21.45 27.02
N ASP A 170 5.75 -20.79 26.17
CA ASP A 170 5.94 -20.84 24.71
C ASP A 170 6.43 -19.53 24.12
N ASP A 171 7.03 -18.68 24.94
CA ASP A 171 7.57 -17.38 24.52
C ASP A 171 6.58 -16.51 23.76
N THR A 172 5.29 -16.76 23.97
CA THR A 172 4.18 -16.03 23.35
C THR A 172 3.29 -15.45 24.44
N PHE A 173 2.95 -14.18 24.33
CA PHE A 173 1.95 -13.55 25.18
C PHE A 173 1.02 -12.70 24.36
N ILE A 174 -0.22 -12.60 24.79
CA ILE A 174 -1.33 -12.05 24.02
C ILE A 174 -2.08 -11.03 24.85
N TYR A 175 -2.20 -9.81 24.32
CA TYR A 175 -3.18 -8.85 24.80
C TYR A 175 -4.50 -9.05 24.07
N THR A 176 -5.60 -9.14 24.81
CA THR A 176 -6.94 -9.16 24.23
C THR A 176 -7.76 -8.05 24.88
N GLU A 177 -8.30 -7.18 24.04
CA GLU A 177 -9.16 -6.09 24.51
C GLU A 177 -10.47 -6.67 25.04
N PRO A 178 -10.87 -6.36 26.29
CA PRO A 178 -12.12 -6.84 26.83
C PRO A 178 -13.33 -6.29 26.07
N ASP A 179 -14.46 -6.98 26.18
CA ASP A 179 -15.72 -6.46 25.66
C ASP A 179 -16.15 -5.27 26.50
N GLY A 180 -16.30 -4.13 25.85
CA GLY A 180 -16.81 -2.92 26.45
C GLY A 180 -18.27 -2.68 26.10
N PRO A 181 -18.91 -1.67 26.70
CA PRO A 181 -20.26 -1.29 26.33
C PRO A 181 -20.28 -0.95 24.84
N GLN A 182 -21.20 -1.58 24.11
CA GLN A 182 -21.33 -1.34 22.67
C GLN A 182 -21.74 0.10 22.42
N HIS A 183 -20.96 0.76 21.61
CA HIS A 183 -21.27 2.10 21.10
C HIS A 183 -21.33 2.04 19.57
N PRO A 184 -22.35 2.64 18.92
CA PRO A 184 -22.56 2.47 17.46
C PRO A 184 -21.39 2.90 16.58
N TYR A 185 -20.51 3.78 17.06
CA TYR A 185 -19.36 4.32 16.30
C TYR A 185 -18.00 4.06 16.94
N THR A 186 -18.00 3.76 18.22
CA THR A 186 -16.81 3.28 18.89
C THR A 186 -17.15 1.89 19.40
N ASP A 187 -16.80 0.88 18.66
CA ASP A 187 -16.79 -0.48 19.17
C ASP A 187 -15.76 -0.53 20.31
N ASN A 188 -16.24 -0.36 21.53
CA ASN A 188 -15.37 -0.35 22.72
C ASN A 188 -14.75 -1.72 23.00
N SER A 189 -15.10 -2.74 22.23
CA SER A 189 -14.49 -4.06 22.29
C SER A 189 -13.27 -4.25 21.40
N VAL A 190 -12.91 -3.21 20.61
CA VAL A 190 -11.79 -3.25 19.68
C VAL A 190 -10.94 -1.98 19.76
N ILE A 191 -9.74 -2.06 19.21
CA ILE A 191 -8.76 -0.97 19.16
C ILE A 191 -8.61 -0.51 17.71
N ASP A 192 -8.78 0.79 17.46
CA ASP A 192 -8.33 1.41 16.22
C ASP A 192 -6.85 1.76 16.35
N LEU A 193 -5.97 0.90 15.86
CA LEU A 193 -4.52 1.12 15.95
C LEU A 193 -4.07 2.39 15.23
N MET A 194 -4.80 2.83 14.19
CA MET A 194 -4.44 4.02 13.43
C MET A 194 -4.68 5.32 14.20
N SER A 195 -5.39 5.23 15.34
CA SER A 195 -5.58 6.34 16.26
C SER A 195 -4.38 6.58 17.17
N TYR A 196 -3.40 5.69 17.16
CA TYR A 196 -2.21 5.73 18.00
C TYR A 196 -0.95 5.59 17.16
N TYR A 197 0.17 6.09 17.67
CA TYR A 197 1.45 5.98 16.99
C TYR A 197 2.06 4.57 17.10
N GLY A 198 2.04 3.99 18.30
CA GLY A 198 2.58 2.67 18.53
C GLY A 198 2.54 2.22 19.97
N LEU A 199 3.02 1.02 20.22
CA LEU A 199 3.11 0.39 21.52
C LEU A 199 4.58 0.12 21.85
N GLU A 200 5.05 0.59 23.00
CA GLU A 200 6.34 0.26 23.56
C GLU A 200 6.20 -0.78 24.67
N LEU A 201 6.95 -1.86 24.55
CA LEU A 201 7.08 -2.91 25.56
C LEU A 201 8.50 -2.91 26.09
N ASN A 202 8.63 -2.78 27.40
CA ASN A 202 9.92 -2.95 28.08
C ASN A 202 9.96 -4.34 28.69
N LEU A 203 10.98 -5.12 28.33
CA LEU A 203 11.11 -6.52 28.67
C LEU A 203 12.41 -6.75 29.46
N LYS A 204 12.41 -7.68 30.40
CA LYS A 204 13.64 -8.18 31.03
C LYS A 204 13.90 -9.59 30.48
N LEU A 205 15.10 -9.79 29.99
CA LEU A 205 15.60 -11.01 29.36
C LEU A 205 16.73 -11.60 30.20
N SER A 206 16.85 -12.92 30.22
CA SER A 206 17.95 -13.59 30.92
C SER A 206 19.24 -13.64 30.07
N GLY A 207 19.16 -13.45 28.77
CA GLY A 207 20.28 -13.47 27.83
C GLY A 207 20.73 -12.08 27.42
N THR A 208 21.77 -12.00 26.59
CA THR A 208 22.37 -10.75 26.11
C THR A 208 22.21 -10.56 24.61
N ASN A 209 21.62 -11.51 23.90
CA ASN A 209 21.46 -11.46 22.44
C ASN A 209 20.16 -10.74 22.05
N ASP A 210 20.17 -10.11 20.88
CA ASP A 210 18.96 -9.63 20.24
C ASP A 210 18.06 -10.80 19.87
N ILE A 211 16.76 -10.59 20.00
CA ILE A 211 15.75 -11.64 19.81
C ILE A 211 14.83 -11.27 18.65
N PRO A 212 14.71 -12.11 17.62
CA PRO A 212 13.69 -11.95 16.61
C PRO A 212 12.29 -12.08 17.25
N VAL A 213 11.39 -11.16 16.92
CA VAL A 213 10.05 -11.11 17.46
C VAL A 213 9.06 -11.01 16.31
N GLU A 214 8.02 -11.80 16.36
CA GLU A 214 6.85 -11.66 15.48
C GLU A 214 5.71 -11.00 16.25
N ILE A 215 5.17 -9.94 15.70
CA ILE A 215 4.00 -9.26 16.22
C ILE A 215 2.81 -9.59 15.32
N LEU A 216 1.75 -10.06 15.94
CA LEU A 216 0.49 -10.35 15.25
C LEU A 216 -0.60 -9.45 15.80
N VAL A 217 -1.39 -8.86 14.92
CA VAL A 217 -2.61 -8.13 15.27
C VAL A 217 -3.80 -8.84 14.64
N SER A 218 -4.88 -8.99 15.38
CA SER A 218 -6.06 -9.74 14.93
C SER A 218 -7.35 -8.99 15.27
N SER A 219 -8.31 -9.04 14.35
CA SER A 219 -9.68 -8.57 14.60
C SER A 219 -10.50 -9.53 15.48
N ASN A 220 -9.99 -10.72 15.73
CA ASN A 220 -10.61 -11.71 16.62
C ASN A 220 -9.91 -11.79 17.98
N ALA A 221 -10.64 -12.25 18.99
CA ALA A 221 -10.06 -12.59 20.27
C ALA A 221 -9.16 -13.83 20.13
N LEU A 222 -7.86 -13.60 20.19
CA LEU A 222 -6.88 -14.67 20.23
C LEU A 222 -6.83 -15.26 21.66
N LYS A 223 -6.58 -16.55 21.75
CA LYS A 223 -6.43 -17.25 23.02
C LYS A 223 -5.08 -17.94 23.10
N PHE A 224 -4.46 -17.83 24.25
CA PHE A 224 -3.24 -18.54 24.54
C PHE A 224 -3.50 -20.06 24.52
N GLY A 225 -2.64 -20.82 23.84
CA GLY A 225 -2.82 -22.26 23.66
C GLY A 225 -3.70 -22.66 22.46
N GLU A 226 -4.19 -21.71 21.66
CA GLU A 226 -4.94 -21.97 20.41
C GLU A 226 -4.13 -21.45 19.20
N PRO A 227 -3.02 -22.11 18.81
CA PRO A 227 -2.12 -21.61 17.78
C PRO A 227 -2.78 -21.50 16.40
N GLU A 228 -3.75 -22.33 16.07
CA GLU A 228 -4.49 -22.31 14.82
C GLU A 228 -5.27 -21.01 14.60
N LYS A 229 -5.72 -20.38 15.68
CA LYS A 229 -6.39 -19.07 15.61
C LYS A 229 -5.41 -17.92 15.49
N ILE A 230 -4.21 -18.10 16.04
CA ILE A 230 -3.16 -17.10 15.98
C ILE A 230 -2.60 -17.01 14.54
N ASP A 231 -2.60 -18.11 13.81
CA ASP A 231 -2.04 -18.20 12.47
C ASP A 231 -3.05 -18.00 11.33
N ASN A 232 -4.31 -17.68 11.64
CA ASN A 232 -5.32 -17.41 10.64
C ASN A 232 -4.97 -16.17 9.80
N PRO A 233 -4.63 -16.30 8.50
CA PRO A 233 -4.16 -15.19 7.67
C PRO A 233 -5.24 -14.17 7.32
N PHE A 234 -6.54 -14.49 7.49
CA PHE A 234 -7.64 -13.58 7.14
C PHE A 234 -7.87 -12.52 8.19
N ASP A 235 -7.71 -12.88 9.45
CA ASP A 235 -8.03 -12.02 10.58
C ASP A 235 -6.77 -11.49 11.27
N THR A 236 -5.59 -11.91 10.82
CA THR A 236 -4.32 -11.62 11.46
C THR A 236 -3.36 -10.92 10.50
N ARG A 237 -2.65 -9.92 10.98
CA ARG A 237 -1.51 -9.30 10.30
C ARG A 237 -0.26 -9.52 11.11
N LYS A 238 0.83 -9.86 10.42
CA LYS A 238 2.12 -10.21 11.05
C LYS A 238 3.21 -9.29 10.59
N ILE A 239 4.08 -8.91 11.51
CA ILE A 239 5.35 -8.25 11.20
C ILE A 239 6.46 -8.93 12.00
N ARG A 240 7.69 -8.86 11.50
CA ARG A 240 8.89 -9.28 12.23
C ARG A 240 9.69 -8.06 12.63
N LEU A 241 10.06 -8.03 13.90
CA LEU A 241 10.87 -7.00 14.51
C LEU A 241 12.04 -7.66 15.24
N THR A 242 12.98 -6.85 15.70
CA THR A 242 14.07 -7.32 16.58
C THR A 242 13.94 -6.64 17.93
N LEU A 243 13.82 -7.42 18.97
CA LEU A 243 13.96 -6.96 20.35
C LEU A 243 15.42 -6.76 20.64
N GLN A 244 15.85 -5.51 20.68
CA GLN A 244 17.21 -5.15 21.03
C GLN A 244 17.45 -5.34 22.52
N ASN A 245 18.42 -6.19 22.85
CA ASN A 245 18.77 -6.49 24.22
C ASN A 245 19.93 -5.59 24.69
N GLN A 246 19.71 -4.90 25.79
CA GLN A 246 20.74 -4.04 26.38
C GLN A 246 21.65 -4.83 27.31
N LYS A 247 22.86 -4.32 27.57
CA LYS A 247 23.90 -4.97 28.39
C LYS A 247 23.44 -5.42 29.78
N ASN A 248 22.38 -4.89 30.33
CA ASN A 248 21.80 -5.22 31.64
C ASN A 248 20.65 -6.21 31.58
N GLY A 249 20.39 -6.84 30.42
CA GLY A 249 19.27 -7.75 30.20
C GLY A 249 17.92 -7.04 30.01
N ALA A 250 17.88 -5.71 29.94
CA ALA A 250 16.68 -4.97 29.56
C ALA A 250 16.55 -4.92 28.03
N GLY A 251 15.37 -5.25 27.52
CA GLY A 251 15.02 -5.16 26.11
C GLY A 251 13.89 -4.15 25.90
N ARG A 252 13.97 -3.36 24.85
CA ARG A 252 12.93 -2.43 24.43
C ARG A 252 12.41 -2.84 23.06
N LEU A 253 11.12 -3.13 22.97
CA LEU A 253 10.44 -3.43 21.74
C LEU A 253 9.45 -2.28 21.45
N PHE A 254 9.66 -1.60 20.35
CA PHE A 254 8.71 -0.62 19.85
C PHE A 254 7.96 -1.17 18.64
N ILE A 255 6.64 -1.14 18.69
CA ILE A 255 5.73 -1.63 17.67
C ILE A 255 5.04 -0.41 17.04
N PRO A 256 5.53 0.13 15.92
CA PRO A 256 4.86 1.23 15.24
C PRO A 256 3.61 0.70 14.52
N PHE A 257 2.45 1.26 14.82
CA PHE A 257 1.19 0.74 14.28
C PHE A 257 1.03 1.00 12.78
N SER A 258 1.72 2.02 12.24
CA SER A 258 1.75 2.30 10.80
C SER A 258 2.28 1.15 9.95
N VAL A 259 3.08 0.24 10.50
CA VAL A 259 3.59 -0.95 9.76
C VAL A 259 2.48 -1.95 9.40
N PHE A 260 1.36 -1.89 10.10
CA PHE A 260 0.18 -2.70 9.79
C PHE A 260 -0.75 -2.00 8.80
N ASP A 261 -0.51 -0.72 8.51
CA ASP A 261 -1.33 0.05 7.58
C ASP A 261 -1.14 -0.44 6.15
N THR A 262 -1.92 -1.43 5.83
CA THR A 262 -2.17 -1.76 4.43
C THR A 262 -3.58 -1.30 4.11
N PRO A 263 -3.84 -0.63 3.01
CA PRO A 263 -5.12 -0.01 2.72
C PRO A 263 -6.33 -0.93 2.61
N LYS A 264 -6.13 -2.22 2.35
CA LYS A 264 -7.21 -3.21 2.49
C LYS A 264 -7.49 -3.53 3.97
N ALA A 265 -6.46 -3.47 4.79
CA ALA A 265 -6.55 -3.63 6.22
C ALA A 265 -7.04 -2.35 6.93
N SER A 266 -6.75 -1.16 6.40
CA SER A 266 -7.15 0.12 7.00
C SER A 266 -8.67 0.28 7.13
N GLN A 267 -9.45 -0.34 6.25
CA GLN A 267 -10.91 -0.18 6.26
C GLN A 267 -11.64 -1.17 7.17
N SER A 268 -11.05 -2.30 7.54
CA SER A 268 -11.75 -3.31 8.34
C SER A 268 -10.92 -3.98 9.42
N THR A 269 -9.64 -4.24 9.21
CA THR A 269 -8.85 -5.06 10.14
C THR A 269 -8.10 -4.22 11.17
N ILE A 270 -7.26 -3.26 10.75
CA ILE A 270 -6.40 -2.50 11.66
C ILE A 270 -7.18 -1.53 12.55
N ARG A 271 -8.34 -1.07 12.08
CA ARG A 271 -9.24 -0.21 12.86
C ARG A 271 -10.15 -0.97 13.81
N ARG A 272 -10.08 -2.29 13.80
CA ARG A 272 -10.93 -3.17 14.62
C ARG A 272 -10.11 -4.31 15.21
N ILE A 273 -8.95 -3.99 15.79
CA ILE A 273 -8.09 -4.98 16.42
C ILE A 273 -8.68 -5.39 17.78
N LYS A 274 -8.85 -6.67 17.95
CA LYS A 274 -9.27 -7.29 19.21
C LYS A 274 -8.07 -7.76 20.03
N SER A 275 -7.02 -8.27 19.36
CA SER A 275 -5.87 -8.86 20.05
C SER A 275 -4.54 -8.48 19.38
N ILE A 276 -3.50 -8.39 20.21
CA ILE A 276 -2.10 -8.29 19.78
C ILE A 276 -1.33 -9.43 20.42
N ALA A 277 -0.67 -10.28 19.62
CA ALA A 277 0.22 -11.32 20.10
C ALA A 277 1.67 -10.96 19.85
N VAL A 278 2.53 -11.27 20.78
CA VAL A 278 4.00 -11.12 20.72
C VAL A 278 4.61 -12.49 20.83
N ARG A 279 5.33 -12.93 19.80
CA ARG A 279 6.08 -14.19 19.75
C ARG A 279 7.57 -13.93 19.73
N LEU A 280 8.29 -14.56 20.60
CA LEU A 280 9.75 -14.46 20.71
C LEU A 280 10.37 -15.71 20.09
N PHE A 281 11.34 -15.53 19.20
CA PHE A 281 12.02 -16.64 18.52
C PHE A 281 13.45 -16.78 18.97
N GLY A 282 13.96 -18.02 18.93
CA GLY A 282 15.34 -18.33 19.19
C GLY A 282 15.64 -18.66 20.65
N LYS A 283 16.90 -19.03 20.90
CA LYS A 283 17.39 -19.36 22.25
C LYS A 283 17.71 -18.07 23.00
N HIS A 284 16.74 -17.53 23.73
CA HIS A 284 16.97 -16.35 24.58
C HIS A 284 17.39 -16.69 26.01
N GLY A 285 17.67 -17.96 26.29
CA GLY A 285 18.37 -18.43 27.52
C GLY A 285 17.60 -18.35 28.81
N GLY A 286 16.25 -18.14 28.76
CA GLY A 286 15.47 -18.11 29.99
C GLY A 286 14.15 -17.36 29.89
N LYS A 287 13.61 -17.00 31.02
CA LYS A 287 12.29 -16.39 31.13
C LYS A 287 12.30 -14.92 30.69
N VAL A 288 11.32 -14.54 29.90
CA VAL A 288 11.05 -13.15 29.51
C VAL A 288 10.01 -12.56 30.45
N LYS A 289 10.30 -11.40 31.02
CA LYS A 289 9.39 -10.68 31.91
C LYS A 289 8.99 -9.35 31.29
N LEU A 290 7.70 -9.09 31.16
CA LEU A 290 7.17 -7.79 30.76
C LEU A 290 7.25 -6.83 31.95
N LEU A 291 8.04 -5.78 31.81
CA LEU A 291 8.26 -4.78 32.87
C LEU A 291 7.21 -3.67 32.82
N SER A 292 6.97 -3.15 31.64
CA SER A 292 5.99 -2.09 31.41
C SER A 292 5.51 -2.06 29.96
N THR A 293 4.36 -1.47 29.78
CA THR A 293 3.76 -1.13 28.49
C THR A 293 3.55 0.38 28.42
N ARG A 294 3.77 0.98 27.26
CA ARG A 294 3.48 2.39 27.03
C ARG A 294 2.86 2.57 25.66
N LEU A 295 1.62 2.99 25.64
CA LEU A 295 0.94 3.44 24.43
C LEU A 295 1.45 4.83 24.05
N ILE A 296 1.86 4.98 22.79
CA ILE A 296 2.26 6.27 22.24
C ILE A 296 1.07 6.81 21.46
N GLU A 297 0.46 7.87 21.99
CA GLU A 297 -0.73 8.51 21.43
C GLU A 297 -0.33 9.58 20.42
N GLY A 298 -0.78 9.40 19.17
CA GLY A 298 -0.59 10.38 18.11
C GLY A 298 0.81 10.44 17.50
N ASN A 299 0.87 10.98 16.30
CA ASN A 299 2.10 11.35 15.62
C ASN A 299 2.39 12.82 15.88
N SER A 300 3.51 13.13 16.51
CA SER A 300 3.94 14.53 16.67
C SER A 300 4.27 15.19 15.33
N VAL A 301 4.70 14.40 14.36
CA VAL A 301 4.97 14.86 13.00
C VAL A 301 4.50 13.85 11.96
N LYS A 302 4.05 14.35 10.80
CA LYS A 302 3.83 13.54 9.60
C LYS A 302 5.02 13.68 8.67
N VAL A 303 5.54 12.57 8.22
CA VAL A 303 6.68 12.48 7.32
C VAL A 303 6.23 11.93 5.98
N VAL A 304 6.52 12.65 4.90
CA VAL A 304 6.20 12.22 3.53
C VAL A 304 7.38 12.54 2.62
N ALA A 305 7.82 11.57 1.85
CA ALA A 305 8.77 11.78 0.78
C ALA A 305 8.13 11.44 -0.58
N ASP A 306 8.57 12.10 -1.64
CA ASP A 306 8.05 11.83 -2.99
C ASP A 306 8.50 10.46 -3.50
N SER A 307 9.66 10.00 -3.05
CA SER A 307 10.19 8.67 -3.31
C SER A 307 11.13 8.26 -2.17
N TYR A 308 11.11 7.00 -1.83
CA TYR A 308 12.01 6.39 -0.84
C TYR A 308 13.15 5.58 -1.49
N SER A 309 13.20 5.53 -2.82
CA SER A 309 14.33 4.96 -3.54
C SER A 309 14.57 5.73 -4.84
N LYS A 310 15.81 5.99 -5.13
CA LYS A 310 16.26 6.65 -6.36
C LYS A 310 17.59 6.08 -6.83
N SER A 311 17.81 6.13 -8.12
CA SER A 311 19.10 5.83 -8.75
C SER A 311 19.84 7.13 -9.13
N GLY A 312 21.16 7.03 -9.18
CA GLY A 312 22.04 8.10 -9.66
C GLY A 312 23.28 7.54 -10.34
N GLU A 313 23.89 8.35 -11.17
CA GLU A 313 25.16 8.01 -11.81
C GLU A 313 26.34 8.10 -10.84
N ALA A 314 27.45 7.47 -11.19
CA ALA A 314 28.67 7.54 -10.38
C ALA A 314 29.14 8.98 -10.17
N GLY A 315 29.31 9.39 -8.93
CA GLY A 315 29.67 10.75 -8.52
C GLY A 315 28.47 11.71 -8.39
N GLU A 316 27.27 11.31 -8.76
CA GLU A 316 26.06 12.11 -8.63
C GLU A 316 25.60 12.19 -7.17
N THR A 317 25.01 13.33 -6.80
CA THR A 317 24.30 13.49 -5.53
C THR A 317 22.81 13.30 -5.76
N VAL A 318 22.27 12.23 -5.21
CA VAL A 318 20.83 11.95 -5.21
C VAL A 318 20.16 12.69 -4.05
N VAL A 319 19.11 13.46 -4.36
CA VAL A 319 18.39 14.27 -3.37
C VAL A 319 16.99 13.71 -3.15
N TYR A 320 16.64 13.48 -1.88
CA TYR A 320 15.31 13.11 -1.43
C TYR A 320 14.65 14.28 -0.70
N PRO A 321 13.68 14.97 -1.31
CA PRO A 321 12.84 15.92 -0.60
C PRO A 321 11.95 15.19 0.40
N VAL A 322 12.08 15.53 1.68
CA VAL A 322 11.28 14.97 2.76
C VAL A 322 10.46 16.10 3.40
N TRP A 323 9.17 15.95 3.40
CA TRP A 323 8.24 16.90 3.94
C TRP A 323 7.85 16.50 5.36
N ILE A 324 8.07 17.43 6.30
CA ILE A 324 7.74 17.28 7.71
C ILE A 324 6.60 18.22 8.05
N THR A 325 5.51 17.69 8.59
CA THR A 325 4.36 18.48 9.04
C THR A 325 4.23 18.34 10.55
N ASN A 326 4.14 19.46 11.27
CA ASN A 326 3.86 19.46 12.70
C ASN A 326 2.38 19.11 12.94
N CYS A 327 2.12 17.99 13.60
CA CYS A 327 0.77 17.52 13.95
C CYS A 327 0.33 17.96 15.37
N GLU A 328 1.20 18.65 16.11
CA GLU A 328 0.91 19.16 17.45
C GLU A 328 0.19 20.51 17.41
N SER A 329 -0.53 20.82 18.48
CA SER A 329 -1.20 22.12 18.68
C SER A 329 -0.25 23.24 19.11
N LYS A 330 1.02 22.93 19.34
CA LYS A 330 2.09 23.88 19.74
C LYS A 330 3.25 23.79 18.76
N SER A 331 4.03 24.86 18.70
CA SER A 331 5.30 24.85 17.98
C SER A 331 6.24 23.83 18.59
N GLN A 332 7.00 23.15 17.75
CA GLN A 332 8.01 22.18 18.17
C GLN A 332 9.25 22.23 17.29
N THR A 333 10.34 21.78 17.86
CA THR A 333 11.58 21.54 17.14
C THR A 333 11.63 20.09 16.69
N VAL A 334 12.03 19.84 15.44
CA VAL A 334 12.27 18.51 14.90
C VAL A 334 13.72 18.41 14.47
N SER A 335 14.45 17.49 15.06
CA SER A 335 15.85 17.21 14.73
C SER A 335 15.95 15.95 13.86
N PHE A 336 17.00 15.89 13.05
CA PHE A 336 17.24 14.79 12.14
C PHE A 336 18.61 14.18 12.43
N SER A 337 18.70 12.85 12.38
CA SER A 337 19.96 12.14 12.49
C SER A 337 20.02 10.94 11.54
N ILE A 338 21.23 10.58 11.17
CA ILE A 338 21.52 9.43 10.31
C ILE A 338 22.42 8.51 11.10
N PRO A 339 21.90 7.41 11.68
CA PRO A 339 22.70 6.45 12.41
C PRO A 339 23.74 5.83 11.46
N LYS A 340 24.97 5.71 11.96
CA LYS A 340 26.09 5.06 11.27
C LYS A 340 26.43 3.77 11.96
N TYR A 341 26.55 2.71 11.17
CA TYR A 341 26.87 1.35 11.64
C TYR A 341 28.33 0.95 11.34
N GLY A 342 29.05 1.75 10.51
CA GLY A 342 30.47 1.58 10.20
C GLY A 342 30.76 0.79 8.92
N TRP A 343 29.74 0.48 8.13
CA TRP A 343 29.85 -0.22 6.86
C TRP A 343 29.33 0.58 5.67
N GLU A 344 28.84 1.80 5.91
CA GLU A 344 28.25 2.65 4.89
C GLU A 344 29.29 3.07 3.85
N ALA A 345 28.94 2.85 2.59
CA ALA A 345 29.76 3.25 1.44
C ALA A 345 29.27 4.56 0.81
N PHE A 346 27.97 4.89 0.94
CA PHE A 346 27.38 6.09 0.37
C PHE A 346 27.43 7.25 1.38
N PRO A 347 28.19 8.33 1.09
CA PRO A 347 28.12 9.54 1.92
C PRO A 347 26.73 10.14 1.94
N VAL A 348 26.22 10.45 3.13
CA VAL A 348 24.85 10.95 3.32
C VAL A 348 24.83 12.10 4.31
N THR A 349 24.03 13.13 3.98
CA THR A 349 23.75 14.32 4.80
C THR A 349 22.27 14.63 4.81
N VAL A 350 21.82 15.37 5.82
CA VAL A 350 20.45 15.89 5.88
C VAL A 350 20.50 17.40 6.16
N GLU A 351 19.79 18.17 5.36
CA GLU A 351 19.80 19.62 5.46
C GLU A 351 18.37 20.22 5.40
N PRO A 352 18.02 21.08 6.36
CA PRO A 352 18.75 21.38 7.58
C PRO A 352 18.70 20.20 8.58
N ALA A 353 19.69 20.11 9.49
CA ALA A 353 19.72 19.06 10.53
C ALA A 353 18.64 19.25 11.61
N GLN A 354 18.00 20.41 11.65
CA GLN A 354 16.94 20.76 12.61
C GLN A 354 16.04 21.83 12.02
N ILE A 355 14.74 21.74 12.32
CA ILE A 355 13.72 22.73 11.93
C ILE A 355 12.82 23.05 13.13
N GLU A 356 12.31 24.28 13.18
CA GLU A 356 11.24 24.65 14.07
C GLU A 356 9.96 24.79 13.27
N LEU A 357 8.86 24.18 13.72
CA LEU A 357 7.58 24.13 13.03
C LEU A 357 6.46 24.67 13.91
N ALA A 358 5.73 25.65 13.42
CA ALA A 358 4.46 26.08 14.01
C ALA A 358 3.40 24.95 13.87
N PRO A 359 2.29 25.02 14.64
CA PRO A 359 1.20 24.07 14.51
C PRO A 359 0.71 23.94 13.07
N GLY A 360 0.66 22.70 12.56
CA GLY A 360 0.25 22.38 11.19
C GLY A 360 1.20 22.88 10.10
N GLU A 361 2.33 23.50 10.42
CA GLU A 361 3.31 23.91 9.42
C GLU A 361 3.95 22.69 8.75
N LYS A 362 4.10 22.79 7.44
CA LYS A 362 4.78 21.80 6.60
C LYS A 362 6.07 22.40 6.03
N ARG A 363 7.21 21.76 6.27
CA ARG A 363 8.51 22.19 5.76
C ARG A 363 9.27 21.06 5.10
N LYS A 364 10.03 21.41 4.08
CA LYS A 364 10.90 20.49 3.36
C LYS A 364 12.27 20.43 4.04
N VAL A 365 12.81 19.23 4.19
CA VAL A 365 14.23 18.94 4.43
C VAL A 365 14.75 18.08 3.29
N GLU A 366 16.05 18.05 3.07
CA GLU A 366 16.67 17.30 1.98
C GLU A 366 17.65 16.29 2.55
N LEU A 367 17.41 15.00 2.25
CA LEU A 367 18.39 13.96 2.44
C LEU A 367 19.20 13.85 1.15
N GLN A 368 20.52 14.07 1.24
CA GLN A 368 21.42 14.08 0.11
C GLN A 368 22.37 12.89 0.23
N VAL A 369 22.45 12.09 -0.83
CA VAL A 369 23.26 10.86 -0.87
C VAL A 369 24.16 10.90 -2.09
N VAL A 370 25.46 10.80 -1.88
CA VAL A 370 26.44 10.74 -2.97
C VAL A 370 26.62 9.31 -3.43
N VAL A 371 26.49 9.04 -4.72
CA VAL A 371 26.76 7.74 -5.33
C VAL A 371 28.25 7.59 -5.58
N PRO A 372 29.01 6.73 -4.85
CA PRO A 372 30.45 6.64 -5.02
C PRO A 372 30.85 6.05 -6.38
N PRO A 373 31.93 6.52 -7.00
CA PRO A 373 32.39 6.04 -8.31
C PRO A 373 32.70 4.54 -8.35
N GLY A 374 33.15 3.97 -7.22
CA GLY A 374 33.54 2.56 -7.13
C GLY A 374 32.40 1.55 -7.00
N ILE A 375 31.16 2.01 -6.86
CA ILE A 375 30.01 1.12 -6.76
C ILE A 375 29.64 0.57 -8.14
N PRO A 376 29.46 -0.75 -8.32
CA PRO A 376 29.01 -1.31 -9.60
C PRO A 376 27.57 -0.87 -9.93
N ALA A 377 27.18 -0.87 -11.20
CA ALA A 377 25.82 -0.62 -11.62
C ALA A 377 24.85 -1.56 -10.90
N GLY A 378 23.72 -1.04 -10.40
CA GLY A 378 22.76 -1.76 -9.55
C GLY A 378 23.20 -1.96 -8.09
N GLY A 379 24.45 -1.60 -7.73
CA GLY A 379 24.91 -1.57 -6.35
C GLY A 379 24.17 -0.51 -5.55
N ARG A 380 23.74 -0.85 -4.33
CA ARG A 380 22.81 -0.02 -3.53
C ARG A 380 23.09 -0.08 -2.05
N GLU A 381 22.61 0.95 -1.35
CA GLU A 381 22.69 1.03 0.10
C GLU A 381 21.41 1.66 0.68
N LYS A 382 21.04 1.23 1.88
CA LYS A 382 19.89 1.78 2.64
C LYS A 382 20.39 2.84 3.61
N GLN A 383 19.84 4.04 3.52
CA GLN A 383 20.05 5.15 4.45
C GLN A 383 18.84 5.26 5.37
N VAL A 384 19.07 5.33 6.67
CA VAL A 384 18.03 5.50 7.69
C VAL A 384 18.04 6.93 8.19
N LEU A 385 16.95 7.67 7.94
CA LEU A 385 16.73 8.98 8.51
C LEU A 385 15.89 8.83 9.78
N GLN A 386 16.44 9.25 10.92
CA GLN A 386 15.71 9.37 12.18
C GLN A 386 15.15 10.78 12.31
N ILE A 387 13.88 10.88 12.65
CA ILE A 387 13.14 12.12 12.86
C ILE A 387 12.74 12.17 14.33
N LEU A 388 13.25 13.17 15.05
CA LEU A 388 13.14 13.30 16.49
C LEU A 388 12.32 14.53 16.85
N PRO A 389 11.01 14.40 17.09
CA PRO A 389 10.15 15.51 17.50
C PRO A 389 10.37 15.86 18.97
N SER A 390 10.54 17.15 19.29
CA SER A 390 10.75 17.59 20.68
C SER A 390 9.50 17.49 21.54
N ALA A 391 8.33 17.60 20.94
CA ALA A 391 7.05 17.47 21.66
C ALA A 391 6.82 16.06 22.22
N ASN A 392 7.33 15.04 21.54
CA ASN A 392 7.29 13.65 22.00
C ASN A 392 8.60 12.93 21.64
N PRO A 393 9.66 13.11 22.45
CA PRO A 393 10.97 12.50 22.17
C PRO A 393 10.96 10.97 22.09
N ALA A 394 9.93 10.32 22.63
CA ALA A 394 9.75 8.89 22.53
C ALA A 394 9.17 8.44 21.17
N ALA A 395 8.50 9.34 20.47
CA ALA A 395 7.90 9.07 19.15
C ALA A 395 8.92 9.31 18.02
N VAL A 396 10.11 8.76 18.14
CA VAL A 396 11.11 8.77 17.07
C VAL A 396 10.57 8.02 15.87
N GLN A 397 10.49 8.70 14.73
CA GLN A 397 10.15 8.07 13.47
C GLN A 397 11.42 7.74 12.70
N THR A 398 11.35 6.69 11.89
CA THR A 398 12.41 6.33 10.97
C THR A 398 11.85 6.25 9.55
N SER A 399 12.60 6.79 8.60
CA SER A 399 12.32 6.62 7.18
C SER A 399 13.55 6.00 6.51
N THR A 400 13.35 4.91 5.79
CA THR A 400 14.44 4.22 5.09
C THR A 400 14.41 4.59 3.62
N PHE A 401 15.53 5.07 3.12
CA PHE A 401 15.75 5.40 1.73
C PHE A 401 16.75 4.41 1.13
N THR A 402 16.55 4.02 -0.11
CA THR A 402 17.49 3.18 -0.84
C THR A 402 18.07 3.96 -2.00
N THR A 403 19.36 4.20 -1.98
CA THR A 403 20.07 4.81 -3.09
C THR A 403 20.87 3.76 -3.83
N LEU A 404 20.74 3.74 -5.15
CA LEU A 404 21.50 2.82 -5.97
C LEU A 404 22.26 3.54 -7.07
N ARG A 405 23.37 2.95 -7.49
CA ARG A 405 23.99 3.33 -8.77
C ARG A 405 23.11 2.85 -9.91
N SER A 406 22.71 3.74 -10.79
CA SER A 406 21.85 3.44 -11.94
C SER A 406 22.31 2.20 -12.70
N MET A 407 21.37 1.30 -12.97
CA MET A 407 21.56 0.20 -13.92
C MET A 407 21.20 0.71 -15.32
N PRO A 408 22.09 0.59 -16.29
CA PRO A 408 21.76 0.95 -17.66
C PRO A 408 20.60 0.11 -18.22
N HIS A 409 19.63 0.75 -18.85
CA HIS A 409 18.56 0.05 -19.57
C HIS A 409 19.06 -0.51 -20.92
N PRO A 410 18.52 -1.62 -21.41
CA PRO A 410 17.52 -2.46 -20.80
C PRO A 410 18.10 -3.51 -19.84
N PHE A 411 17.24 -4.02 -18.92
CA PHE A 411 17.64 -5.08 -17.97
C PHE A 411 16.48 -6.03 -17.55
N THR A 412 15.23 -5.68 -17.84
CA THR A 412 14.10 -6.49 -17.35
C THR A 412 13.96 -7.86 -18.01
N ILE A 413 14.45 -8.01 -19.25
CA ILE A 413 14.49 -9.28 -19.99
C ILE A 413 15.94 -9.70 -20.24
N HIS A 414 16.73 -8.81 -20.82
CA HIS A 414 18.17 -8.96 -21.05
C HIS A 414 18.84 -7.61 -20.84
N THR A 415 20.08 -7.62 -20.37
CA THR A 415 20.95 -6.44 -20.41
C THR A 415 21.35 -6.09 -21.84
N THR A 416 22.02 -4.96 -22.05
CA THR A 416 22.55 -4.55 -23.35
C THR A 416 23.41 -5.66 -23.97
N GLU A 417 24.31 -6.26 -23.20
CA GLU A 417 25.18 -7.37 -23.62
C GLU A 417 24.35 -8.61 -23.96
N GLY A 418 23.33 -8.93 -23.16
CA GLY A 418 22.42 -10.04 -23.45
C GLY A 418 21.65 -9.84 -24.75
N TRP A 419 21.23 -8.62 -25.07
CA TRP A 419 20.61 -8.32 -26.37
C TRP A 419 21.59 -8.37 -27.53
N GLU A 420 22.87 -8.07 -27.34
CA GLU A 420 23.90 -8.28 -28.36
C GLU A 420 24.07 -9.76 -28.68
N GLU A 421 24.08 -10.62 -27.64
CA GLU A 421 24.09 -12.07 -27.83
C GLU A 421 22.85 -12.58 -28.57
N VAL A 422 21.66 -12.06 -28.24
CA VAL A 422 20.40 -12.41 -28.93
C VAL A 422 20.46 -12.02 -30.41
N ARG A 423 20.97 -10.83 -30.72
CA ARG A 423 21.17 -10.40 -32.13
C ARG A 423 22.15 -11.31 -32.88
N ALA A 424 23.27 -11.65 -32.26
CA ALA A 424 24.27 -12.54 -32.86
C ALA A 424 23.68 -13.95 -33.10
N LYS A 425 22.87 -14.48 -32.16
CA LYS A 425 22.15 -15.75 -32.35
C LYS A 425 21.15 -15.67 -33.50
N ALA A 426 20.45 -14.54 -33.64
CA ALA A 426 19.47 -14.31 -34.72
C ALA A 426 20.09 -14.17 -36.10
N GLU A 427 21.40 -13.90 -36.20
CA GLU A 427 22.16 -13.92 -37.44
C GLU A 427 22.79 -15.27 -37.76
N LYS A 428 23.04 -16.07 -36.70
CA LYS A 428 23.78 -17.35 -36.84
C LYS A 428 22.85 -18.58 -37.02
N TYR A 429 21.69 -18.57 -36.40
CA TYR A 429 20.82 -19.76 -36.35
C TYR A 429 19.49 -19.54 -37.06
N ASP A 430 19.11 -20.44 -37.99
CA ASP A 430 17.88 -20.34 -38.79
C ASP A 430 16.62 -20.21 -37.93
N TRP A 431 16.50 -20.97 -36.83
CA TRP A 431 15.36 -20.88 -35.93
C TRP A 431 15.26 -19.49 -35.26
N ALA A 432 16.37 -18.90 -34.92
CA ALA A 432 16.40 -17.57 -34.28
C ALA A 432 16.13 -16.45 -35.31
N MET A 433 16.65 -16.60 -36.55
CA MET A 433 16.35 -15.71 -37.68
C MET A 433 14.84 -15.74 -38.01
N GLU A 434 14.23 -16.93 -38.08
CA GLU A 434 12.79 -17.05 -38.32
C GLU A 434 11.97 -16.43 -37.17
N ARG A 435 12.42 -16.59 -35.93
CA ARG A 435 11.78 -15.95 -34.76
C ARG A 435 11.88 -14.43 -34.81
N LYS A 436 13.06 -13.88 -35.11
CA LYS A 436 13.26 -12.43 -35.35
C LYS A 436 12.31 -11.90 -36.42
N LYS A 437 12.20 -12.62 -37.54
CA LYS A 437 11.31 -12.26 -38.65
C LYS A 437 9.85 -12.18 -38.20
N ARG A 438 9.38 -13.12 -37.39
CA ARG A 438 8.00 -13.11 -36.82
C ARG A 438 7.77 -11.91 -35.92
N TYR A 439 8.67 -11.64 -34.99
CA TYR A 439 8.55 -10.46 -34.13
C TYR A 439 8.47 -9.16 -34.94
N VAL A 440 9.31 -9.01 -35.96
CA VAL A 440 9.30 -7.83 -36.82
C VAL A 440 8.00 -7.70 -37.59
N GLN A 441 7.52 -8.80 -38.19
CA GLN A 441 6.26 -8.80 -38.94
C GLN A 441 5.05 -8.47 -38.06
N ASP A 442 4.99 -9.02 -36.85
CA ASP A 442 3.90 -8.74 -35.91
C ASP A 442 3.97 -7.30 -35.41
N ALA A 443 5.17 -6.76 -35.17
CA ALA A 443 5.37 -5.36 -34.78
C ALA A 443 4.97 -4.39 -35.91
N GLU A 444 5.28 -4.71 -37.17
CA GLU A 444 4.88 -3.91 -38.33
C GLU A 444 3.35 -3.87 -38.51
N ARG A 445 2.67 -5.01 -38.33
CA ARG A 445 1.21 -5.12 -38.43
C ARG A 445 0.46 -4.36 -37.35
N TRP A 446 1.04 -4.24 -36.17
CA TRP A 446 0.37 -3.60 -35.05
C TRP A 446 0.29 -2.08 -35.22
N GLY A 447 -0.94 -1.57 -35.11
CA GLY A 447 -1.22 -0.14 -35.02
C GLY A 447 -1.47 0.28 -33.57
N VAL A 448 -0.89 1.41 -33.14
CA VAL A 448 -1.20 1.99 -31.84
C VAL A 448 -2.69 2.39 -31.83
N PRO A 449 -3.50 1.95 -30.84
CA PRO A 449 -4.90 2.34 -30.78
C PRO A 449 -5.05 3.84 -30.52
N SER A 450 -6.20 4.40 -30.91
CA SER A 450 -6.47 5.84 -30.75
C SER A 450 -6.89 6.22 -29.33
N ARG A 451 -7.14 5.25 -28.47
CA ARG A 451 -7.54 5.44 -27.05
C ARG A 451 -7.08 4.26 -26.22
N PRO A 452 -6.94 4.44 -24.87
CA PRO A 452 -6.60 3.34 -23.98
C PRO A 452 -7.58 2.17 -24.09
N PRO A 453 -7.07 0.93 -24.14
CA PRO A 453 -7.90 -0.25 -24.37
C PRO A 453 -8.56 -0.71 -23.07
N TYR A 454 -9.66 -0.10 -22.68
CA TYR A 454 -10.44 -0.51 -21.52
C TYR A 454 -11.43 -1.63 -21.85
N ALA A 455 -11.50 -2.61 -20.96
CA ALA A 455 -12.62 -3.53 -20.84
C ALA A 455 -13.43 -3.19 -19.58
N ALA A 456 -14.57 -3.81 -19.40
CA ALA A 456 -15.36 -3.67 -18.17
C ALA A 456 -15.61 -5.05 -17.56
N ASN A 457 -15.49 -5.17 -16.23
CA ASN A 457 -15.86 -6.39 -15.54
C ASN A 457 -17.38 -6.55 -15.44
N SER A 458 -17.83 -7.63 -14.78
CA SER A 458 -19.28 -7.91 -14.57
C SER A 458 -20.02 -6.79 -13.85
N ASP A 459 -19.30 -5.98 -13.07
CA ASP A 459 -19.86 -4.85 -12.32
C ASP A 459 -19.80 -3.53 -13.11
N GLY A 460 -19.33 -3.57 -14.35
CA GLY A 460 -19.15 -2.41 -15.21
C GLY A 460 -17.98 -1.51 -14.80
N ILE A 461 -17.05 -2.00 -13.96
CA ILE A 461 -15.83 -1.28 -13.56
C ILE A 461 -14.83 -1.42 -14.71
N PRO A 462 -14.37 -0.32 -15.32
CA PRO A 462 -13.39 -0.38 -16.38
C PRO A 462 -12.02 -0.78 -15.83
N TYR A 463 -11.29 -1.57 -16.61
CA TYR A 463 -9.91 -1.97 -16.32
C TYR A 463 -9.10 -2.07 -17.61
N LEU A 464 -7.78 -1.93 -17.52
CA LEU A 464 -6.91 -2.11 -18.66
C LEU A 464 -6.74 -3.60 -18.95
N CYS A 465 -7.29 -4.03 -20.06
CA CYS A 465 -7.15 -5.39 -20.54
C CYS A 465 -7.16 -5.38 -22.05
N ALA A 466 -6.05 -5.74 -22.64
CA ALA A 466 -6.02 -5.79 -24.07
C ALA A 466 -4.90 -6.71 -24.58
N THR A 467 -5.13 -7.98 -24.52
CA THR A 467 -4.19 -9.02 -24.99
C THR A 467 -3.58 -8.70 -26.35
N THR A 468 -4.38 -8.23 -27.32
CA THR A 468 -3.90 -7.86 -28.65
C THR A 468 -2.92 -6.67 -28.59
N HIS A 469 -3.23 -5.64 -27.79
CA HIS A 469 -2.38 -4.47 -27.69
C HIS A 469 -1.15 -4.71 -26.83
N GLU A 470 -1.28 -5.55 -25.83
CA GLU A 470 -0.20 -6.01 -24.96
C GLU A 470 0.86 -6.77 -25.77
N TYR A 471 0.46 -7.74 -26.61
CA TYR A 471 1.38 -8.43 -27.50
C TYR A 471 1.97 -7.52 -28.56
N GLY A 472 1.17 -6.62 -29.13
CA GLY A 472 1.64 -5.63 -30.11
C GLY A 472 2.69 -4.70 -29.51
N LEU A 473 2.49 -4.23 -28.29
CA LEU A 473 3.43 -3.44 -27.52
C LEU A 473 4.76 -4.17 -27.35
N MET A 474 4.71 -5.40 -26.81
CA MET A 474 5.91 -6.20 -26.55
C MET A 474 6.64 -6.59 -27.83
N ASN A 475 5.93 -6.96 -28.91
CA ASN A 475 6.55 -7.26 -30.20
C ASN A 475 7.30 -6.05 -30.74
N ASN A 476 6.78 -4.81 -30.59
CA ASN A 476 7.48 -3.60 -30.98
C ASN A 476 8.71 -3.31 -30.11
N ALA A 477 8.61 -3.47 -28.79
CA ALA A 477 9.74 -3.29 -27.88
C ALA A 477 10.88 -4.30 -28.17
N ILE A 478 10.54 -5.56 -28.43
CA ILE A 478 11.49 -6.61 -28.82
C ILE A 478 12.05 -6.33 -30.23
N ALA A 479 11.21 -5.93 -31.19
CA ALA A 479 11.66 -5.61 -32.55
C ALA A 479 12.64 -4.42 -32.55
N TRP A 480 12.45 -3.42 -31.68
CA TRP A 480 13.45 -2.37 -31.44
C TRP A 480 14.78 -2.99 -31.00
N GLN A 481 14.79 -3.84 -29.99
CA GLN A 481 16.01 -4.45 -29.50
C GLN A 481 16.69 -5.35 -30.53
N LEU A 482 15.90 -6.05 -31.39
CA LEU A 482 16.43 -6.92 -32.43
C LEU A 482 16.95 -6.20 -33.69
N THR A 483 16.43 -5.02 -34.02
CA THR A 483 16.66 -4.37 -35.29
C THR A 483 17.27 -2.96 -35.21
N ARG A 484 17.11 -2.31 -34.07
CA ARG A 484 17.43 -0.89 -33.84
C ARG A 484 16.67 0.08 -34.75
N ARG A 485 15.56 -0.36 -35.34
CA ARG A 485 14.66 0.50 -36.13
C ARG A 485 13.79 1.33 -35.18
N THR A 486 14.00 2.63 -35.17
CA THR A 486 13.40 3.57 -34.19
C THR A 486 11.88 3.68 -34.29
N GLU A 487 11.28 3.38 -35.44
CA GLU A 487 9.83 3.37 -35.60
C GLU A 487 9.11 2.43 -34.59
N PHE A 488 9.74 1.31 -34.25
CA PHE A 488 9.18 0.39 -33.24
C PHE A 488 9.20 1.02 -31.85
N ALA A 489 10.30 1.66 -31.46
CA ALA A 489 10.39 2.36 -30.19
C ALA A 489 9.39 3.55 -30.12
N HIS A 490 9.16 4.26 -31.23
CA HIS A 490 8.18 5.33 -31.29
C HIS A 490 6.73 4.84 -31.09
N LYS A 491 6.35 3.69 -31.63
CA LYS A 491 5.03 3.09 -31.38
C LYS A 491 4.87 2.74 -29.91
N VAL A 492 5.88 2.16 -29.27
CA VAL A 492 5.90 1.86 -27.83
C VAL A 492 5.74 3.13 -27.00
N LYS A 493 6.57 4.15 -27.28
CA LYS A 493 6.47 5.47 -26.61
C LYS A 493 5.07 6.06 -26.71
N GLN A 494 4.49 6.07 -27.89
CA GLN A 494 3.14 6.62 -28.12
C GLN A 494 2.10 5.90 -27.28
N PHE A 495 2.18 4.57 -27.20
CA PHE A 495 1.26 3.78 -26.40
C PHE A 495 1.44 4.02 -24.89
N LEU A 496 2.69 4.06 -24.40
CA LEU A 496 3.00 4.36 -23.00
C LEU A 496 2.47 5.74 -22.59
N LEU A 497 2.67 6.77 -23.41
CA LEU A 497 2.17 8.12 -23.13
C LEU A 497 0.65 8.19 -23.14
N MET A 498 -0.01 7.44 -24.01
CA MET A 498 -1.48 7.35 -24.03
C MET A 498 -2.03 6.70 -22.75
N ILE A 499 -1.41 5.62 -22.26
CA ILE A 499 -1.81 5.00 -20.99
C ILE A 499 -1.52 5.92 -19.81
N SER A 500 -0.50 6.76 -19.90
CA SER A 500 -0.06 7.67 -18.85
C SER A 500 -0.67 9.07 -18.92
N ASP A 501 -1.62 9.28 -19.81
CA ASP A 501 -2.33 10.54 -19.91
C ASP A 501 -3.17 10.80 -18.65
N TYR A 502 -3.05 12.00 -18.06
CA TYR A 502 -3.70 12.32 -16.78
C TYR A 502 -5.22 12.40 -16.86
N GLN A 503 -5.79 12.59 -18.04
CA GLN A 503 -7.23 12.75 -18.21
C GLN A 503 -7.92 11.49 -18.75
N THR A 504 -7.26 10.77 -19.64
CA THR A 504 -7.85 9.65 -20.38
C THR A 504 -7.15 8.31 -20.14
N GLY A 505 -5.96 8.34 -19.54
CA GLY A 505 -5.16 7.16 -19.23
C GLY A 505 -5.48 6.55 -17.86
N PHE A 506 -4.56 5.73 -17.37
CA PHE A 506 -4.66 5.16 -16.03
C PHE A 506 -4.39 6.26 -14.97
N PRO A 507 -5.10 6.31 -13.85
CA PRO A 507 -6.10 5.36 -13.39
C PRO A 507 -7.53 5.89 -13.56
N LEU A 508 -8.26 5.43 -14.54
CA LEU A 508 -9.72 5.63 -14.54
C LEU A 508 -10.42 4.81 -13.45
N THR A 509 -9.72 3.84 -12.90
CA THR A 509 -10.26 2.96 -11.86
C THR A 509 -9.25 2.79 -10.74
N ARG A 510 -9.38 3.56 -9.68
CA ARG A 510 -8.59 3.36 -8.45
C ARG A 510 -9.09 2.20 -7.58
N LYS A 511 -10.11 1.50 -8.00
CA LYS A 511 -10.54 0.23 -7.42
C LYS A 511 -10.51 -0.83 -8.49
N ALA A 512 -9.41 -1.53 -8.58
CA ALA A 512 -9.45 -2.83 -9.18
C ALA A 512 -10.45 -3.69 -8.40
N SER A 513 -11.51 -4.15 -9.08
CA SER A 513 -12.21 -5.31 -8.56
C SER A 513 -11.22 -6.46 -8.55
N ASN A 514 -11.40 -7.43 -7.66
CA ASN A 514 -10.55 -8.64 -7.65
C ASN A 514 -10.52 -9.35 -9.01
N GLN A 515 -11.48 -9.13 -9.87
CA GLN A 515 -11.59 -9.75 -11.20
C GLN A 515 -10.82 -9.01 -12.30
N ALA A 516 -10.69 -7.71 -12.21
CA ALA A 516 -9.93 -6.92 -13.19
C ALA A 516 -8.42 -7.03 -13.01
N SER A 517 -8.00 -7.37 -11.82
CA SER A 517 -6.64 -7.24 -11.34
C SER A 517 -5.63 -8.19 -12.00
N VAL A 518 -6.06 -9.37 -12.47
CA VAL A 518 -5.17 -10.33 -13.17
C VAL A 518 -4.68 -9.75 -14.47
N GLN A 519 -5.62 -9.29 -15.30
CA GLN A 519 -5.31 -8.75 -16.61
C GLN A 519 -4.50 -7.45 -16.50
N GLU A 520 -4.83 -6.59 -15.53
CA GLU A 520 -4.02 -5.40 -15.26
C GLU A 520 -2.62 -5.74 -14.77
N GLY A 521 -2.45 -6.83 -13.99
CA GLY A 521 -1.14 -7.32 -13.59
C GLY A 521 -0.23 -7.61 -14.76
N HIS A 522 -0.70 -8.41 -15.70
CA HIS A 522 0.01 -8.70 -16.95
C HIS A 522 0.24 -7.48 -17.82
N PHE A 523 -0.78 -6.65 -17.95
CA PHE A 523 -0.71 -5.44 -18.75
C PHE A 523 0.39 -4.51 -18.24
N PHE A 524 0.45 -4.25 -16.94
CA PHE A 524 1.47 -3.41 -16.34
C PHE A 524 2.86 -4.04 -16.32
N GLN A 525 2.96 -5.37 -16.20
CA GLN A 525 4.23 -6.08 -16.41
C GLN A 525 4.80 -5.77 -17.79
N HIS A 526 4.00 -5.93 -18.84
CA HIS A 526 4.44 -5.68 -20.20
C HIS A 526 4.66 -4.19 -20.51
N LEU A 527 3.87 -3.28 -19.92
CA LEU A 527 4.13 -1.85 -20.00
C LEU A 527 5.52 -1.50 -19.43
N ALA A 528 5.85 -2.03 -18.25
CA ALA A 528 7.11 -1.79 -17.58
C ALA A 528 8.29 -2.39 -18.33
N GLN A 529 8.15 -3.62 -18.84
CA GLN A 529 9.16 -4.26 -19.66
C GLN A 529 9.37 -3.51 -20.99
N ALA A 530 8.28 -3.09 -21.65
CA ALA A 530 8.38 -2.33 -22.89
C ALA A 530 9.02 -0.95 -22.67
N TYR A 531 8.72 -0.28 -21.55
CA TYR A 531 9.37 0.96 -21.14
C TYR A 531 10.89 0.75 -20.99
N ASP A 532 11.32 -0.25 -20.24
CA ASP A 532 12.72 -0.59 -20.07
C ASP A 532 13.43 -0.86 -21.40
N LEU A 533 12.80 -1.65 -22.28
CA LEU A 533 13.38 -2.05 -23.57
C LEU A 533 13.61 -0.88 -24.52
N ILE A 534 12.85 0.23 -24.42
CA ILE A 534 13.03 1.37 -25.33
C ILE A 534 13.82 2.54 -24.71
N MET A 535 14.24 2.41 -23.45
CA MET A 535 14.93 3.50 -22.77
C MET A 535 16.25 3.88 -23.45
N ASP A 536 16.97 2.89 -24.01
CA ASP A 536 18.23 3.07 -24.75
C ASP A 536 18.03 3.67 -26.15
N ALA A 537 16.80 3.81 -26.62
CA ALA A 537 16.51 4.54 -27.87
C ALA A 537 16.65 6.07 -27.72
N ASN A 538 16.70 6.58 -26.49
CA ASN A 538 16.85 8.01 -26.16
C ASN A 538 15.83 8.94 -26.84
N ILE A 539 14.61 8.45 -27.07
CA ILE A 539 13.54 9.19 -27.76
C ILE A 539 12.55 9.88 -26.79
N MET A 540 12.69 9.64 -25.49
CA MET A 540 11.83 10.23 -24.45
C MET A 540 12.56 11.37 -23.73
N ASN A 541 11.88 12.51 -23.59
CA ASN A 541 12.36 13.59 -22.73
C ASN A 541 12.07 13.35 -21.25
N LYS A 542 12.60 14.19 -20.36
CA LYS A 542 12.43 14.03 -18.88
C LYS A 542 10.96 14.08 -18.43
N GLN A 543 10.15 14.91 -19.05
CA GLN A 543 8.73 15.06 -18.69
C GLN A 543 7.94 13.82 -19.10
N GLU A 544 8.18 13.27 -20.29
CA GLU A 544 7.54 12.04 -20.76
C GLU A 544 7.89 10.85 -19.87
N LYS A 545 9.17 10.72 -19.49
CA LYS A 545 9.61 9.69 -18.53
C LYS A 545 8.91 9.84 -17.19
N ALA A 546 8.92 11.05 -16.63
CA ALA A 546 8.27 11.31 -15.34
C ALA A 546 6.76 11.01 -15.36
N GLN A 547 6.07 11.30 -16.46
CA GLN A 547 4.64 10.99 -16.63
C GLN A 547 4.39 9.46 -16.61
N ILE A 548 5.21 8.69 -17.35
CA ILE A 548 5.09 7.22 -17.39
C ILE A 548 5.42 6.62 -16.03
N GLU A 549 6.52 7.04 -15.41
CA GLU A 549 6.96 6.56 -14.10
C GLU A 549 5.94 6.90 -13.00
N TYR A 550 5.31 8.07 -13.08
CA TYR A 550 4.21 8.44 -12.17
C TYR A 550 3.02 7.47 -12.29
N THR A 551 2.67 7.06 -13.50
CA THR A 551 1.61 6.07 -13.74
C THR A 551 1.97 4.71 -13.16
N PHE A 552 3.24 4.29 -13.28
CA PHE A 552 3.70 3.07 -12.62
C PHE A 552 3.58 3.18 -11.09
N ARG A 553 3.96 4.33 -10.50
CA ARG A 553 3.79 4.56 -9.05
C ARG A 553 2.32 4.53 -8.61
N LEU A 554 1.41 5.08 -9.39
CA LEU A 554 -0.03 4.99 -9.12
C LEU A 554 -0.53 3.55 -9.14
N TYR A 555 -0.08 2.75 -10.11
CA TYR A 555 -0.42 1.33 -10.19
C TYR A 555 0.13 0.55 -8.99
N ILE A 556 1.40 0.75 -8.67
CA ILE A 556 2.08 0.14 -7.51
C ILE A 556 1.31 0.47 -6.21
N ASP A 557 1.04 1.77 -5.97
CA ASP A 557 0.32 2.22 -4.79
C ASP A 557 -1.05 1.56 -4.68
N GLN A 558 -1.80 1.52 -5.77
CA GLN A 558 -3.10 0.88 -5.81
C GLN A 558 -3.04 -0.60 -5.42
N TYR A 559 -2.11 -1.36 -5.98
CA TYR A 559 -2.05 -2.80 -5.75
C TYR A 559 -1.37 -3.20 -4.45
N LEU A 560 -0.35 -2.50 -4.00
CA LEU A 560 0.20 -2.73 -2.66
C LEU A 560 -0.83 -2.39 -1.58
N ARG A 561 -1.65 -1.39 -1.83
CA ARG A 561 -2.76 -1.03 -0.95
C ARG A 561 -3.87 -2.07 -0.90
N TYR A 562 -4.22 -2.68 -2.02
CA TYR A 562 -5.35 -3.61 -2.13
C TYR A 562 -4.90 -5.05 -2.41
N LYS A 563 -3.65 -5.37 -2.10
CA LYS A 563 -3.11 -6.71 -2.33
C LYS A 563 -3.95 -7.80 -1.67
N SER A 564 -4.18 -8.87 -2.42
CA SER A 564 -4.86 -10.04 -1.88
C SER A 564 -3.98 -10.71 -0.82
N THR A 565 -4.57 -11.12 0.28
CA THR A 565 -3.90 -11.93 1.32
C THR A 565 -3.87 -13.41 0.93
N GLY A 566 -4.74 -13.86 0.02
CA GLY A 566 -4.78 -15.23 -0.46
C GLY A 566 -3.66 -15.59 -1.44
N GLY A 567 -3.48 -16.89 -1.70
CA GLY A 567 -2.43 -17.45 -2.56
C GLY A 567 -2.86 -17.71 -4.00
N ALA A 568 -4.01 -17.21 -4.44
CA ALA A 568 -4.46 -17.44 -5.82
C ALA A 568 -3.42 -16.95 -6.85
N ASN A 569 -3.30 -17.65 -7.97
CA ASN A 569 -2.45 -17.24 -9.09
C ASN A 569 -2.67 -15.77 -9.49
N TRP A 570 -3.89 -15.26 -9.34
CA TRP A 570 -4.25 -13.86 -9.57
C TRP A 570 -3.43 -12.90 -8.73
N ALA A 571 -3.24 -13.24 -7.46
CA ALA A 571 -2.47 -12.40 -6.54
C ALA A 571 -0.99 -12.35 -6.92
N VAL A 572 -0.45 -13.47 -7.43
CA VAL A 572 0.92 -13.51 -7.96
C VAL A 572 1.04 -12.62 -9.18
N SER A 573 0.13 -12.75 -10.15
CA SER A 573 0.14 -11.95 -11.38
C SER A 573 0.07 -10.45 -11.11
N GLN A 574 -0.79 -10.02 -10.18
CA GLN A 574 -0.88 -8.62 -9.76
C GLN A 574 0.44 -8.10 -9.20
N LEU A 575 1.03 -8.89 -8.30
CA LEU A 575 2.30 -8.53 -7.67
C LEU A 575 3.46 -8.57 -8.66
N THR A 576 3.41 -9.43 -9.69
CA THR A 576 4.40 -9.42 -10.78
C THR A 576 4.32 -8.12 -11.58
N GLY A 577 3.13 -7.63 -11.88
CA GLY A 577 2.97 -6.30 -12.51
C GLY A 577 3.55 -5.18 -11.64
N VAL A 578 3.28 -5.20 -10.33
CA VAL A 578 3.87 -4.24 -9.36
C VAL A 578 5.38 -4.35 -9.34
N PHE A 579 5.91 -5.57 -9.32
CA PHE A 579 7.34 -5.83 -9.31
C PHE A 579 8.05 -5.23 -10.54
N PHE A 580 7.55 -5.53 -11.74
CA PHE A 580 8.18 -5.02 -12.97
C PHE A 580 8.06 -3.49 -13.09
N CYS A 581 6.95 -2.89 -12.64
CA CYS A 581 6.84 -1.44 -12.56
C CYS A 581 7.86 -0.82 -11.61
N ALA A 582 8.03 -1.40 -10.41
CA ALA A 582 9.01 -0.94 -9.42
C ALA A 582 10.45 -1.11 -9.92
N LEU A 583 10.74 -2.25 -10.57
CA LEU A 583 12.05 -2.55 -11.12
C LEU A 583 12.41 -1.62 -12.28
N ALA A 584 11.50 -1.39 -13.23
CA ALA A 584 11.73 -0.54 -14.39
C ALA A 584 12.07 0.92 -14.01
N ILE A 585 11.49 1.43 -12.92
CA ILE A 585 11.83 2.75 -12.37
C ILE A 585 12.97 2.69 -11.34
N GLN A 586 13.58 1.53 -11.14
CA GLN A 586 14.67 1.27 -10.21
C GLN A 586 14.36 1.72 -8.76
N ASP A 587 13.12 1.55 -8.32
CA ASP A 587 12.71 1.83 -6.94
C ASP A 587 12.85 0.58 -6.07
N PHE A 588 14.01 0.42 -5.46
CA PHE A 588 14.34 -0.79 -4.70
C PHE A 588 13.69 -0.86 -3.31
N ASN A 589 13.11 0.19 -2.79
CA ASN A 589 12.21 0.07 -1.64
C ASN A 589 10.92 -0.65 -2.04
N LEU A 590 10.36 -0.28 -3.19
CA LEU A 590 9.15 -0.94 -3.71
C LEU A 590 9.46 -2.37 -4.21
N VAL A 591 10.62 -2.60 -4.84
CA VAL A 591 11.08 -3.95 -5.22
C VAL A 591 11.20 -4.85 -3.99
N ASP A 592 11.87 -4.40 -2.93
CA ASP A 592 12.00 -5.16 -1.68
C ASP A 592 10.63 -5.37 -1.01
N GLU A 593 9.75 -4.36 -1.02
CA GLU A 593 8.41 -4.47 -0.45
C GLU A 593 7.58 -5.52 -1.17
N VAL A 594 7.50 -5.48 -2.51
CA VAL A 594 6.71 -6.45 -3.27
C VAL A 594 7.30 -7.86 -3.22
N LEU A 595 8.61 -7.99 -3.00
CA LEU A 595 9.24 -9.30 -2.81
C LEU A 595 8.96 -9.86 -1.42
N TYR A 596 9.23 -9.09 -0.35
CA TYR A 596 9.41 -9.64 1.00
C TYR A 596 8.37 -9.21 2.03
N ALA A 597 7.54 -8.20 1.74
CA ALA A 597 6.52 -7.80 2.71
C ALA A 597 5.45 -8.91 2.90
N PRO A 598 4.74 -8.91 4.03
CA PRO A 598 3.66 -9.86 4.27
C PRO A 598 2.63 -9.87 3.13
N SER A 599 2.19 -11.04 2.75
CA SER A 599 1.27 -11.29 1.62
C SER A 599 1.80 -10.87 0.25
N CYS A 600 3.11 -10.64 0.12
CA CYS A 600 3.80 -10.37 -1.14
C CYS A 600 4.44 -11.64 -1.73
N LEU A 601 5.24 -11.48 -2.79
CA LEU A 601 5.68 -12.59 -3.65
C LEU A 601 6.36 -13.73 -2.90
N MET A 602 7.39 -13.45 -2.09
CA MET A 602 8.14 -14.52 -1.40
C MET A 602 7.36 -15.13 -0.24
N ASP A 603 6.49 -14.36 0.43
CA ASP A 603 5.57 -14.88 1.44
C ASP A 603 4.57 -15.85 0.79
N LYS A 604 4.01 -15.49 -0.38
CA LYS A 604 3.14 -16.39 -1.14
C LYS A 604 3.88 -17.62 -1.65
N PHE A 605 5.08 -17.45 -2.19
CA PHE A 605 5.90 -18.57 -2.65
C PHE A 605 6.10 -19.61 -1.53
N ARG A 606 6.51 -19.16 -0.36
CA ARG A 606 6.77 -20.03 0.79
C ARG A 606 5.50 -20.68 1.34
N THR A 607 4.40 -19.93 1.39
CA THR A 607 3.15 -20.38 2.01
C THR A 607 2.31 -21.29 1.11
N TYR A 608 2.34 -21.06 -0.20
CA TYR A 608 1.45 -21.73 -1.16
C TYR A 608 2.14 -22.68 -2.13
N THR A 609 3.46 -22.87 -2.02
CA THR A 609 4.17 -23.95 -2.71
C THR A 609 4.13 -25.21 -1.85
N MET A 610 3.60 -26.29 -2.39
CA MET A 610 3.53 -27.58 -1.70
C MET A 610 4.93 -28.22 -1.58
N PRO A 611 5.14 -29.18 -0.68
CA PRO A 611 6.44 -29.83 -0.47
C PRO A 611 7.03 -30.53 -1.70
N ASP A 612 6.20 -30.89 -2.67
CA ASP A 612 6.59 -31.47 -3.96
C ASP A 612 6.91 -30.41 -5.05
N GLY A 613 6.82 -29.12 -4.70
CA GLY A 613 7.10 -28.00 -5.59
C GLY A 613 5.90 -27.51 -6.40
N TRP A 614 4.72 -28.12 -6.25
CA TRP A 614 3.52 -27.66 -6.94
C TRP A 614 2.87 -26.45 -6.26
N TRP A 615 2.25 -25.60 -7.08
CA TRP A 615 1.38 -24.56 -6.58
C TRP A 615 0.08 -25.15 -6.03
N TYR A 616 -0.39 -24.68 -4.90
CA TYR A 616 -1.50 -25.26 -4.12
C TYR A 616 -2.83 -25.41 -4.89
N GLU A 617 -3.06 -24.66 -5.97
CA GLU A 617 -4.26 -24.76 -6.80
C GLU A 617 -4.32 -26.05 -7.63
N CYS A 618 -3.27 -26.86 -7.62
CA CYS A 618 -3.19 -28.21 -8.18
C CYS A 618 -3.59 -28.33 -9.66
N THR A 619 -3.48 -27.27 -10.44
CA THR A 619 -3.72 -27.27 -11.89
C THR A 619 -2.42 -27.06 -12.66
N VAL A 620 -2.20 -27.83 -13.71
CA VAL A 620 -0.99 -27.73 -14.55
C VAL A 620 -0.81 -26.32 -15.10
N SER A 621 -1.88 -25.71 -15.62
CA SER A 621 -1.83 -24.37 -16.20
C SER A 621 -1.47 -23.30 -15.17
N TYR A 622 -2.04 -23.35 -13.98
CA TYR A 622 -1.75 -22.38 -12.93
C TYR A 622 -0.36 -22.57 -12.34
N ASN A 623 0.07 -23.83 -12.18
CA ASN A 623 1.43 -24.12 -11.74
C ASN A 623 2.48 -23.59 -12.73
N LEU A 624 2.30 -23.84 -14.03
CA LEU A 624 3.20 -23.32 -15.06
C LEU A 624 3.18 -21.79 -15.13
N TRP A 625 2.01 -21.19 -14.99
CA TRP A 625 1.86 -19.75 -14.95
C TRP A 625 2.65 -19.14 -13.79
N VAL A 626 2.35 -19.57 -12.56
CA VAL A 626 3.03 -19.04 -11.36
C VAL A 626 4.54 -19.28 -11.42
N ALA A 627 4.97 -20.47 -11.86
CA ALA A 627 6.39 -20.76 -12.04
C ALA A 627 7.04 -19.80 -13.06
N SER A 628 6.35 -19.52 -14.17
CA SER A 628 6.81 -18.56 -15.19
C SER A 628 7.01 -17.16 -14.62
N GLU A 629 6.08 -16.68 -13.77
CA GLU A 629 6.18 -15.38 -13.12
C GLU A 629 7.43 -15.30 -12.23
N TYR A 630 7.63 -16.28 -11.34
CA TYR A 630 8.80 -16.30 -10.45
C TYR A 630 10.13 -16.45 -11.21
N ILE A 631 10.15 -17.22 -12.31
CA ILE A 631 11.34 -17.33 -13.17
C ILE A 631 11.67 -15.97 -13.82
N GLN A 632 10.69 -15.28 -14.36
CA GLN A 632 10.89 -13.96 -14.97
C GLN A 632 11.40 -12.94 -13.92
N ILE A 633 10.83 -12.93 -12.71
CA ILE A 633 11.28 -12.10 -11.60
C ILE A 633 12.75 -12.40 -11.27
N GLY A 634 13.10 -13.69 -11.11
CA GLY A 634 14.47 -14.09 -10.80
C GLY A 634 15.47 -13.71 -11.88
N LEU A 635 15.10 -13.87 -13.15
CA LEU A 635 15.95 -13.46 -14.29
C LEU A 635 16.17 -11.94 -14.33
N ALA A 636 15.11 -11.16 -14.11
CA ALA A 636 15.17 -9.70 -14.11
C ALA A 636 16.00 -9.13 -12.94
N LEU A 637 16.09 -9.86 -11.84
CA LEU A 637 16.87 -9.47 -10.65
C LEU A 637 18.34 -9.89 -10.70
N ASN A 638 18.70 -10.84 -11.57
CA ASN A 638 20.09 -11.30 -11.67
C ASN A 638 21.11 -10.17 -11.90
N PRO A 639 20.87 -9.19 -12.80
CA PRO A 639 21.80 -8.09 -13.00
C PRO A 639 22.03 -7.22 -11.74
N PHE A 640 21.10 -7.24 -10.80
CA PHE A 640 21.16 -6.52 -9.53
C PHE A 640 21.74 -7.33 -8.38
N GLY A 641 22.31 -8.52 -8.66
CA GLY A 641 23.00 -9.35 -7.68
C GLY A 641 22.09 -10.23 -6.82
N TYR A 642 20.81 -10.41 -7.18
CA TYR A 642 19.94 -11.40 -6.53
C TYR A 642 20.13 -12.78 -7.17
N SER A 643 20.15 -13.81 -6.34
CA SER A 643 20.31 -15.22 -6.79
C SER A 643 19.05 -16.06 -6.57
N LEU A 644 17.87 -15.46 -6.72
CA LEU A 644 16.58 -16.10 -6.44
C LEU A 644 16.37 -17.43 -7.18
N LEU A 645 16.94 -17.60 -8.37
CA LEU A 645 16.80 -18.84 -9.16
C LEU A 645 17.63 -20.01 -8.62
N THR A 646 18.64 -19.75 -7.82
CA THR A 646 19.55 -20.75 -7.26
C THR A 646 19.46 -20.87 -5.74
N GLU A 647 18.81 -19.94 -5.10
CA GLU A 647 18.62 -19.90 -3.66
C GLU A 647 17.56 -20.92 -3.22
N LYS A 648 17.82 -21.58 -2.10
CA LYS A 648 16.85 -22.52 -1.50
C LYS A 648 16.04 -21.78 -0.45
N PHE A 649 14.74 -21.70 -0.68
CA PHE A 649 13.79 -21.11 0.26
C PHE A 649 13.14 -22.21 1.10
N PRO A 650 13.05 -22.06 2.43
CA PRO A 650 12.25 -22.95 3.25
C PRO A 650 10.78 -22.77 2.86
N VAL A 651 10.12 -23.87 2.55
CA VAL A 651 8.68 -23.89 2.26
C VAL A 651 7.96 -24.08 3.59
N ASP A 652 7.24 -23.06 4.02
CA ASP A 652 6.31 -23.11 5.15
C ASP A 652 4.90 -23.40 4.60
N TYR A 653 4.74 -24.57 4.00
CA TYR A 653 3.41 -24.99 3.58
C TYR A 653 2.60 -25.35 4.82
N ASN A 654 1.93 -24.37 5.35
CA ASN A 654 0.85 -24.56 6.28
C ASN A 654 -0.45 -24.57 5.47
N LEU A 655 -1.17 -25.68 5.52
CA LEU A 655 -2.55 -25.74 5.05
C LEU A 655 -3.28 -24.54 5.66
N THR A 656 -3.61 -23.57 4.82
CA THR A 656 -4.36 -22.42 5.33
C THR A 656 -5.74 -22.89 5.75
N PRO A 657 -6.35 -22.32 6.79
CA PRO A 657 -7.72 -22.64 7.17
C PRO A 657 -8.73 -22.55 6.02
N GLU A 658 -8.46 -21.70 5.01
CA GLU A 658 -9.24 -21.68 3.75
C GLU A 658 -9.13 -22.97 2.97
N TYR A 659 -7.92 -23.46 2.80
CA TYR A 659 -7.70 -24.69 2.06
C TYR A 659 -8.35 -25.89 2.78
N GLU A 660 -8.25 -25.92 4.11
CA GLU A 660 -8.94 -26.92 4.94
C GLU A 660 -10.46 -26.78 4.83
N LYS A 661 -11.01 -25.57 4.80
CA LYS A 661 -12.44 -25.35 4.57
C LYS A 661 -12.89 -25.77 3.17
N VAL A 662 -12.11 -25.47 2.15
CA VAL A 662 -12.39 -25.87 0.77
C VAL A 662 -12.23 -27.39 0.61
N ALA A 663 -11.22 -27.98 1.21
CA ALA A 663 -11.00 -29.42 1.20
C ALA A 663 -12.06 -30.17 2.03
N ALA A 664 -12.54 -29.58 3.12
CA ALA A 664 -13.63 -30.16 3.94
C ALA A 664 -15.02 -29.96 3.30
N ALA A 665 -15.23 -28.91 2.51
CA ALA A 665 -16.46 -28.67 1.76
C ALA A 665 -16.54 -29.49 0.46
N GLY A 666 -15.39 -29.93 -0.09
CA GLY A 666 -15.34 -30.90 -1.17
C GLY A 666 -15.59 -32.30 -0.64
N SER A 667 -16.40 -33.10 -1.37
CA SER A 667 -16.80 -34.47 -1.00
C SER A 667 -15.65 -35.50 -0.93
N GLY A 668 -14.40 -35.08 -0.88
CA GLY A 668 -13.22 -35.92 -0.68
C GLY A 668 -12.24 -35.20 0.24
N GLY A 669 -11.89 -35.81 1.35
CA GLY A 669 -10.93 -35.25 2.28
C GLY A 669 -9.55 -35.00 1.64
N LEU A 670 -8.69 -34.26 2.35
CA LEU A 670 -7.30 -33.90 1.93
C LEU A 670 -6.48 -35.05 1.31
N GLN A 671 -6.72 -36.30 1.75
CA GLN A 671 -6.10 -37.48 1.16
C GLN A 671 -6.56 -37.77 -0.26
N GLU A 672 -7.78 -37.40 -0.61
CA GLU A 672 -8.32 -37.62 -1.96
C GLU A 672 -7.87 -36.52 -2.92
N VAL A 673 -7.71 -35.30 -2.46
CA VAL A 673 -7.09 -34.22 -3.22
C VAL A 673 -5.62 -34.55 -3.51
N ARG A 674 -4.87 -35.04 -2.51
CA ARG A 674 -3.50 -35.53 -2.72
C ARG A 674 -3.41 -36.69 -3.70
N ARG A 675 -4.38 -37.64 -3.70
CA ARG A 675 -4.43 -38.75 -4.65
C ARG A 675 -4.79 -38.30 -6.07
N ARG A 676 -5.53 -37.22 -6.24
CA ARG A 676 -5.91 -36.70 -7.56
C ARG A 676 -4.84 -35.77 -8.16
N CYS A 677 -3.97 -35.23 -7.34
CA CYS A 677 -2.86 -34.37 -7.77
C CYS A 677 -1.53 -35.12 -7.88
N ALA A 678 -1.42 -36.37 -7.33
CA ALA A 678 -0.31 -37.28 -7.54
C ALA A 678 -0.61 -38.21 -8.72
#